data_82425eb7a68e8331a9baf4db1cb95e1a
#
_entry.id   82425eb7a68e8331a9baf4db1cb95e1a
#
_cell.length_a   1.000
_cell.length_b   1.000
_cell.length_c   1.000
_cell.angle_alpha   90.00
_cell.angle_beta   90.00
_cell.angle_gamma   90.00
#
_symmetry.space_group_name_H-M   'P 1'
#
loop_
_entity.id
_entity.type
_entity.pdbx_description
1 polymer ?
#
loop_
_entity_poly.entity_id
_entity_poly.type
_entity_poly.pdbx_seq_one_letter_code
_entity_poly.pdbx_strand_id
1 'polypeptide(L)'
;MSIRFTQHQILINDRPDLVLGGEFQYFRIKRDQWEGVLTSFKQAGVNLIAAYIPWIWHEIQEGEFDFDGRTAPERDLRGFLYLCRKLEIALILKPGPYIYAEYQGFGIPYWLRQKYPETRMQPPSEADYQEIFLNHPKFLELTRRWFQALAPLIAPMIAAGEVVALQLDNETGMPQYGAGPYLTDHSPEAVRQLRNYLEARYHEIAPLNAAWETQYQGFDQIDPPAGAPKTRSQLVDLAQFVEDTIVAYLGTLKRTWQELGLNPYFYLNDVWLPSWPNHFAKKNTVAPVGFDMYPKFIRVATPLDQPYAISFVPKMYQSMLSGGPLMGPEIGAGWLDVGVKVPVIATLQKMMASYLRGSQGNILYPLHEGEDPEGYKYVFRSPFTHTGERSERMEVVEALGTFCRDWGNLLATSEEATSPVGILHYQDATHDVLEFVSDPIKTARENLDEAIDRGVTVFPANSGLYGALVEGGYQPQVFELDRVTPEELASCRILFFNSTGHLKESLVQKLEAFVDAGGTLVTFGVPFVEGDHRLFPGRTKRTWRPRSLAVVAGTVTDLAVFHLRERRKISHPLVRFTIEKLQPVMSMVKHATRAGVWLTDSMHGGKVWCSRMVTYVTVPAGGTELINYMKAPVGYLAPMGEGRTAFIGTLLGPIVDSPGYYLDDPARKQSVVSFISSLMVHLGVKPLTRPMSGIEPVVRKTPGGTLIGLINRGSERDFSMGLPEGWTASRITQQFSYLGSRATWDGHLTGHMKSGDVLCLHLAEDRPQ
;
A
#
# COMPACT_ATOMS: atom_id res chain seq x y z
N MET A 1 -4.07 -21.34 -23.48
CA MET A 1 -4.02 -19.89 -23.27
C MET A 1 -2.60 -19.53 -22.85
N SER A 2 -1.93 -18.55 -23.51
CA SER A 2 -0.60 -18.09 -23.11
C SER A 2 -0.69 -16.78 -22.33
N ILE A 3 0.00 -16.68 -21.21
CA ILE A 3 0.16 -15.44 -20.42
C ILE A 3 1.63 -15.09 -20.40
N ARG A 4 1.97 -13.84 -20.68
CA ARG A 4 3.34 -13.37 -20.67
C ARG A 4 3.45 -11.99 -20.02
N PHE A 5 4.32 -11.87 -19.05
CA PHE A 5 4.71 -10.63 -18.41
C PHE A 5 5.87 -9.99 -19.17
N THR A 6 5.75 -8.71 -19.48
CA THR A 6 6.77 -7.91 -20.14
C THR A 6 7.23 -6.76 -19.24
N GLN A 7 8.16 -5.95 -19.71
CA GLN A 7 8.60 -4.75 -18.99
C GLN A 7 7.55 -3.63 -18.92
N HIS A 8 6.41 -3.77 -19.63
CA HIS A 8 5.41 -2.70 -19.70
C HIS A 8 3.99 -3.19 -19.44
N GLN A 9 3.70 -4.45 -19.73
CA GLN A 9 2.31 -4.94 -19.74
C GLN A 9 2.22 -6.45 -19.63
N ILE A 10 1.03 -6.94 -19.30
CA ILE A 10 0.68 -8.36 -19.36
C ILE A 10 0.00 -8.64 -20.71
N LEU A 11 0.43 -9.70 -21.36
CA LEU A 11 -0.15 -10.18 -22.61
C LEU A 11 -0.86 -11.51 -22.39
N ILE A 12 -2.08 -11.63 -22.90
CA ILE A 12 -2.81 -12.89 -23.03
C ILE A 12 -3.00 -13.18 -24.52
N ASN A 13 -2.48 -14.32 -24.99
CA ASN A 13 -2.45 -14.67 -26.42
C ASN A 13 -1.88 -13.51 -27.28
N ASP A 14 -0.74 -12.95 -26.82
CA ASP A 14 0.00 -11.84 -27.43
C ASP A 14 -0.76 -10.51 -27.56
N ARG A 15 -1.84 -10.32 -26.81
CA ARG A 15 -2.59 -9.06 -26.72
C ARG A 15 -2.58 -8.51 -25.30
N PRO A 16 -2.45 -7.18 -25.11
CA PRO A 16 -2.63 -6.58 -23.80
C PRO A 16 -3.99 -6.96 -23.20
N ASP A 17 -3.99 -7.47 -21.99
CA ASP A 17 -5.23 -7.91 -21.35
C ASP A 17 -5.09 -7.91 -19.81
N LEU A 18 -6.19 -8.18 -19.11
CA LEU A 18 -6.24 -8.28 -17.66
C LEU A 18 -6.12 -9.72 -17.20
N VAL A 19 -5.34 -9.92 -16.14
CA VAL A 19 -5.24 -11.18 -15.41
C VAL A 19 -6.13 -11.13 -14.18
N LEU A 20 -7.05 -12.09 -14.08
CA LEU A 20 -7.74 -12.45 -12.84
C LEU A 20 -7.04 -13.68 -12.27
N GLY A 21 -6.20 -13.48 -11.26
CA GLY A 21 -5.52 -14.55 -10.56
C GLY A 21 -6.17 -14.90 -9.23
N GLY A 22 -5.70 -16.00 -8.64
CA GLY A 22 -6.07 -16.36 -7.28
C GLY A 22 -5.00 -17.20 -6.60
N GLU A 23 -4.87 -17.00 -5.29
CA GLU A 23 -3.93 -17.74 -4.45
C GLU A 23 -4.52 -19.09 -4.06
N PHE A 24 -3.84 -20.18 -4.47
CA PHE A 24 -4.22 -21.55 -4.12
C PHE A 24 -3.12 -22.20 -3.27
N GLN A 25 -3.46 -22.45 -2.00
CA GLN A 25 -2.53 -23.03 -1.02
C GLN A 25 -2.73 -24.54 -0.93
N TYR A 26 -2.19 -25.31 -1.89
CA TYR A 26 -2.36 -26.75 -2.02
C TYR A 26 -2.04 -27.54 -0.73
N PHE A 27 -1.14 -27.02 0.10
CA PHE A 27 -0.74 -27.62 1.37
C PHE A 27 -1.78 -27.48 2.51
N ARG A 28 -2.85 -26.69 2.31
CA ARG A 28 -3.94 -26.44 3.27
C ARG A 28 -5.28 -27.05 2.89
N ILE A 29 -5.37 -27.67 1.74
CA ILE A 29 -6.59 -28.32 1.25
C ILE A 29 -6.28 -29.77 0.86
N LYS A 30 -7.21 -30.68 1.13
CA LYS A 30 -7.01 -32.10 0.84
C LYS A 30 -6.74 -32.31 -0.64
N ARG A 31 -5.77 -33.19 -0.93
CA ARG A 31 -5.30 -33.47 -2.29
C ARG A 31 -6.43 -33.89 -3.24
N ASP A 32 -7.40 -34.67 -2.78
CA ASP A 32 -8.56 -35.14 -3.56
C ASP A 32 -9.52 -34.00 -3.96
N GLN A 33 -9.46 -32.84 -3.30
CA GLN A 33 -10.28 -31.67 -3.61
C GLN A 33 -9.62 -30.73 -4.64
N TRP A 34 -8.32 -30.83 -4.92
CA TRP A 34 -7.59 -29.89 -5.77
C TRP A 34 -8.22 -29.71 -7.16
N GLU A 35 -8.51 -30.83 -7.85
CA GLU A 35 -9.02 -30.79 -9.23
C GLU A 35 -10.41 -30.13 -9.29
N GLY A 36 -11.30 -30.46 -8.36
CA GLY A 36 -12.64 -29.87 -8.30
C GLY A 36 -12.65 -28.39 -8.05
N VAL A 37 -11.85 -27.94 -7.09
CA VAL A 37 -11.75 -26.52 -6.72
C VAL A 37 -11.07 -25.70 -7.83
N LEU A 38 -9.94 -26.16 -8.38
CA LEU A 38 -9.24 -25.49 -9.49
C LEU A 38 -10.11 -25.41 -10.75
N THR A 39 -10.86 -26.49 -11.06
CA THR A 39 -11.80 -26.52 -12.19
C THR A 39 -12.88 -25.45 -12.02
N SER A 40 -13.44 -25.32 -10.80
CA SER A 40 -14.46 -24.30 -10.50
C SER A 40 -13.94 -22.89 -10.69
N PHE A 41 -12.69 -22.59 -10.27
CA PHE A 41 -12.08 -21.29 -10.49
C PHE A 41 -11.79 -21.01 -11.96
N LYS A 42 -11.29 -22.00 -12.70
CA LYS A 42 -11.11 -21.86 -14.16
C LYS A 42 -12.43 -21.54 -14.86
N GLN A 43 -13.52 -22.24 -14.51
CA GLN A 43 -14.85 -21.97 -15.05
C GLN A 43 -15.38 -20.59 -14.69
N ALA A 44 -15.04 -20.07 -13.51
CA ALA A 44 -15.36 -18.72 -13.08
C ALA A 44 -14.51 -17.62 -13.78
N GLY A 45 -13.54 -18.00 -14.63
CA GLY A 45 -12.71 -17.06 -15.37
C GLY A 45 -11.36 -16.72 -14.71
N VAL A 46 -11.01 -17.38 -13.60
CA VAL A 46 -9.64 -17.29 -13.04
C VAL A 46 -8.69 -17.95 -14.03
N ASN A 47 -7.76 -17.18 -14.56
CA ASN A 47 -6.86 -17.61 -15.63
C ASN A 47 -5.42 -17.85 -15.17
N LEU A 48 -5.11 -17.52 -13.90
CA LEU A 48 -3.81 -17.66 -13.29
C LEU A 48 -3.95 -18.10 -11.83
N ILE A 49 -3.13 -19.05 -11.40
CA ILE A 49 -3.00 -19.45 -10.00
C ILE A 49 -1.65 -19.01 -9.47
N ALA A 50 -1.66 -18.30 -8.33
CA ALA A 50 -0.48 -18.09 -7.51
C ALA A 50 -0.42 -19.16 -6.41
N ALA A 51 0.76 -19.70 -6.13
CA ALA A 51 0.94 -20.72 -5.11
C ALA A 51 2.25 -20.56 -4.36
N TYR A 52 2.18 -20.52 -3.03
CA TYR A 52 3.35 -20.67 -2.18
C TYR A 52 3.89 -22.09 -2.24
N ILE A 53 5.21 -22.23 -2.16
CA ILE A 53 5.90 -23.49 -1.97
C ILE A 53 6.63 -23.41 -0.62
N PRO A 54 6.01 -23.82 0.49
CA PRO A 54 6.61 -23.62 1.81
C PRO A 54 7.83 -24.53 1.99
N TRP A 55 8.99 -23.92 2.26
CA TRP A 55 10.21 -24.67 2.51
C TRP A 55 10.08 -25.61 3.70
N ILE A 56 9.53 -25.15 4.82
CA ILE A 56 9.26 -25.93 6.04
C ILE A 56 8.39 -27.18 5.74
N TRP A 57 7.52 -27.10 4.74
CA TRP A 57 6.60 -28.20 4.39
C TRP A 57 7.29 -29.29 3.60
N HIS A 58 8.22 -28.92 2.71
CA HIS A 58 8.86 -29.83 1.78
C HIS A 58 10.20 -30.37 2.23
N GLU A 59 10.99 -29.63 3.03
CA GLU A 59 12.23 -30.12 3.63
C GLU A 59 11.98 -30.52 5.08
N ILE A 60 11.61 -31.79 5.29
CA ILE A 60 11.17 -32.36 6.57
C ILE A 60 12.31 -32.37 7.59
N GLN A 61 13.49 -32.79 7.14
CA GLN A 61 14.76 -32.71 7.83
C GLN A 61 15.81 -32.15 6.86
N GLU A 62 16.92 -31.67 7.40
CA GLU A 62 17.96 -31.10 6.56
C GLU A 62 18.43 -32.03 5.45
N GLY A 63 18.18 -31.68 4.19
CA GLY A 63 18.52 -32.47 3.00
C GLY A 63 17.48 -33.51 2.59
N GLU A 64 16.39 -33.67 3.37
CA GLU A 64 15.34 -34.65 3.08
C GLU A 64 14.10 -33.94 2.51
N PHE A 65 13.98 -33.96 1.19
CA PHE A 65 12.86 -33.31 0.49
C PHE A 65 11.76 -34.31 0.11
N ASP A 66 10.51 -33.90 0.27
CA ASP A 66 9.34 -34.59 -0.25
C ASP A 66 8.53 -33.69 -1.18
N PHE A 67 8.57 -33.99 -2.47
CA PHE A 67 7.80 -33.33 -3.52
C PHE A 67 6.78 -34.26 -4.19
N ASP A 68 6.70 -35.49 -3.74
CA ASP A 68 5.93 -36.56 -4.34
C ASP A 68 4.78 -37.04 -3.44
N GLY A 69 4.57 -36.41 -2.29
CA GLY A 69 3.50 -36.76 -1.35
C GLY A 69 3.74 -38.06 -0.59
N ARG A 70 4.98 -38.51 -0.42
CA ARG A 70 5.32 -39.79 0.25
C ARG A 70 5.01 -39.78 1.75
N THR A 71 5.18 -38.64 2.38
CA THR A 71 5.00 -38.46 3.85
C THR A 71 3.67 -37.80 4.20
N ALA A 72 3.07 -37.06 3.28
CA ALA A 72 1.72 -36.52 3.36
C ALA A 72 1.20 -36.26 1.94
N PRO A 73 -0.06 -36.60 1.61
CA PRO A 73 -0.60 -36.43 0.25
C PRO A 73 -0.50 -34.99 -0.27
N GLU A 74 -0.64 -34.01 0.60
CA GLU A 74 -0.58 -32.58 0.28
C GLU A 74 0.85 -32.07 0.02
N ARG A 75 1.91 -32.91 0.21
CA ARG A 75 3.29 -32.66 -0.22
C ARG A 75 3.55 -32.99 -1.68
N ASP A 76 2.55 -33.53 -2.43
CA ASP A 76 2.68 -33.87 -3.85
C ASP A 76 2.74 -32.60 -4.73
N LEU A 77 3.83 -31.84 -4.62
CA LEU A 77 4.05 -30.67 -5.47
C LEU A 77 4.05 -31.03 -6.96
N ARG A 78 4.65 -32.19 -7.33
CA ARG A 78 4.66 -32.66 -8.73
C ARG A 78 3.25 -32.90 -9.25
N GLY A 79 2.40 -33.53 -8.45
CA GLY A 79 0.99 -33.77 -8.78
C GLY A 79 0.22 -32.46 -8.91
N PHE A 80 0.47 -31.47 -8.04
CA PHE A 80 -0.14 -30.14 -8.14
C PHE A 80 0.26 -29.42 -9.44
N LEU A 81 1.56 -29.37 -9.74
CA LEU A 81 2.09 -28.75 -10.96
C LEU A 81 1.55 -29.45 -12.22
N TYR A 82 1.50 -30.81 -12.23
CA TYR A 82 0.92 -31.59 -13.31
C TYR A 82 -0.59 -31.29 -13.48
N LEU A 83 -1.32 -31.16 -12.38
CA LEU A 83 -2.74 -30.83 -12.41
C LEU A 83 -3.01 -29.45 -13.03
N CYS A 84 -2.24 -28.46 -12.65
CA CYS A 84 -2.35 -27.10 -13.25
C CYS A 84 -2.07 -27.15 -14.77
N ARG A 85 -1.04 -27.90 -15.20
CA ARG A 85 -0.77 -28.14 -16.62
C ARG A 85 -1.97 -28.83 -17.31
N LYS A 86 -2.50 -29.93 -16.75
CA LYS A 86 -3.67 -30.64 -17.26
C LYS A 86 -4.88 -29.73 -17.42
N LEU A 87 -5.06 -28.81 -16.48
CA LEU A 87 -6.14 -27.83 -16.49
C LEU A 87 -5.81 -26.59 -17.33
N GLU A 88 -4.63 -26.50 -17.96
CA GLU A 88 -4.17 -25.33 -18.72
C GLU A 88 -4.29 -24.01 -17.92
N ILE A 89 -3.87 -24.03 -16.67
CA ILE A 89 -3.84 -22.88 -15.77
C ILE A 89 -2.41 -22.37 -15.71
N ALA A 90 -2.18 -21.08 -15.99
CA ALA A 90 -0.88 -20.45 -15.81
C ALA A 90 -0.54 -20.31 -14.32
N LEU A 91 0.75 -20.38 -13.99
CA LEU A 91 1.22 -20.34 -12.61
C LEU A 91 2.14 -19.16 -12.33
N ILE A 92 1.94 -18.55 -11.17
CA ILE A 92 2.95 -17.81 -10.44
C ILE A 92 3.37 -18.67 -9.25
N LEU A 93 4.67 -18.91 -9.09
CA LEU A 93 5.18 -19.66 -7.94
C LEU A 93 5.87 -18.72 -6.94
N LYS A 94 5.65 -19.00 -5.67
CA LYS A 94 6.16 -18.22 -4.54
C LYS A 94 7.00 -19.14 -3.64
N PRO A 95 8.28 -19.41 -4.00
CA PRO A 95 9.14 -20.39 -3.30
C PRO A 95 9.74 -19.86 -1.99
N GLY A 96 9.45 -18.65 -1.60
CA GLY A 96 10.00 -18.02 -0.42
C GLY A 96 11.48 -17.58 -0.60
N PRO A 97 12.33 -17.73 0.44
CA PRO A 97 12.21 -18.67 1.60
C PRO A 97 11.18 -18.29 2.66
N TYR A 98 10.96 -17.01 2.95
CA TYR A 98 9.84 -16.59 3.75
C TYR A 98 8.55 -16.58 2.92
N ILE A 99 7.47 -17.19 3.45
CA ILE A 99 6.15 -17.12 2.80
C ILE A 99 5.15 -16.32 3.63
N TYR A 100 5.44 -16.07 4.91
CA TYR A 100 4.56 -15.48 5.91
C TYR A 100 3.19 -16.18 5.96
N ALA A 101 2.24 -15.80 5.16
CA ALA A 101 0.98 -16.49 4.85
C ALA A 101 0.27 -17.14 6.06
N GLU A 102 0.39 -16.51 7.26
CA GLU A 102 -0.06 -17.02 8.55
C GLU A 102 0.43 -18.46 8.85
N TYR A 103 1.50 -18.89 8.17
CA TYR A 103 2.12 -20.18 8.40
C TYR A 103 3.07 -20.15 9.59
N GLN A 104 3.06 -21.19 10.41
CA GLN A 104 3.95 -21.29 11.55
C GLN A 104 5.41 -21.26 11.09
N GLY A 105 6.27 -20.48 11.81
CA GLY A 105 7.66 -20.30 11.41
C GLY A 105 7.83 -19.55 10.09
N PHE A 106 6.74 -18.94 9.55
CA PHE A 106 6.74 -18.14 8.31
C PHE A 106 7.31 -18.86 7.08
N GLY A 107 7.27 -20.19 7.08
CA GLY A 107 7.78 -21.03 6.02
C GLY A 107 9.21 -21.53 6.18
N ILE A 108 9.97 -21.04 7.16
CA ILE A 108 11.34 -21.46 7.43
C ILE A 108 11.36 -22.74 8.27
N PRO A 109 12.12 -23.79 7.87
CA PRO A 109 12.21 -25.03 8.61
C PRO A 109 12.66 -24.85 10.07
N TYR A 110 12.00 -25.56 11.00
CA TYR A 110 12.37 -25.49 12.42
C TYR A 110 13.79 -26.00 12.70
N TRP A 111 14.23 -27.04 11.96
CA TRP A 111 15.58 -27.57 12.08
C TRP A 111 16.65 -26.52 11.80
N LEU A 112 16.39 -25.56 10.90
CA LEU A 112 17.32 -24.47 10.57
C LEU A 112 17.59 -23.60 11.79
N ARG A 113 16.53 -23.12 12.46
CA ARG A 113 16.65 -22.28 13.64
C ARG A 113 17.28 -22.99 14.83
N GLN A 114 17.09 -24.33 14.93
CA GLN A 114 17.64 -25.15 16.01
C GLN A 114 19.10 -25.49 15.76
N LYS A 115 19.45 -25.86 14.53
CA LYS A 115 20.81 -26.34 14.18
C LYS A 115 21.79 -25.18 13.93
N TYR A 116 21.29 -24.04 13.48
CA TYR A 116 22.06 -22.86 13.10
C TYR A 116 21.59 -21.61 13.86
N PRO A 117 21.65 -21.61 15.20
CA PRO A 117 21.14 -20.51 16.02
C PRO A 117 21.86 -19.17 15.77
N GLU A 118 23.09 -19.22 15.21
CA GLU A 118 23.85 -18.05 14.80
C GLU A 118 23.18 -17.24 13.69
N THR A 119 22.25 -17.85 12.94
CA THR A 119 21.51 -17.17 11.88
C THR A 119 20.42 -16.24 12.42
N ARG A 120 20.04 -16.41 13.70
CA ARG A 120 18.94 -15.65 14.31
C ARG A 120 19.35 -14.23 14.64
N MET A 121 18.42 -13.32 14.50
CA MET A 121 18.55 -11.95 15.03
C MET A 121 18.62 -11.96 16.55
N GLN A 122 19.27 -10.96 17.11
CA GLN A 122 19.42 -10.78 18.56
C GLN A 122 19.01 -9.35 18.96
N PRO A 123 17.71 -9.01 18.88
CA PRO A 123 17.25 -7.69 19.33
C PRO A 123 17.39 -7.59 20.86
N PRO A 124 17.79 -6.40 21.39
CA PRO A 124 18.09 -6.25 22.82
C PRO A 124 16.90 -6.50 23.75
N SER A 125 15.69 -6.36 23.25
CA SER A 125 14.46 -6.46 24.04
C SER A 125 13.88 -7.88 24.09
N GLU A 126 14.44 -8.87 23.37
CA GLU A 126 13.88 -10.21 23.25
C GLU A 126 14.98 -11.26 23.09
N ALA A 127 15.33 -11.91 24.21
CA ALA A 127 16.46 -12.85 24.27
C ALA A 127 16.27 -14.12 23.42
N ASP A 128 15.04 -14.55 23.14
CA ASP A 128 14.73 -15.76 22.36
C ASP A 128 13.97 -15.42 21.06
N TYR A 129 14.46 -14.39 20.36
CA TYR A 129 13.88 -14.00 19.07
C TYR A 129 14.19 -15.05 18.00
N GLN A 130 13.17 -15.49 17.27
CA GLN A 130 13.30 -16.64 16.38
C GLN A 130 13.51 -16.25 14.91
N GLU A 131 13.46 -14.96 14.59
CA GLU A 131 13.59 -14.52 13.20
C GLU A 131 15.05 -14.49 12.73
N ILE A 132 15.24 -14.72 11.45
CA ILE A 132 16.55 -14.86 10.83
C ILE A 132 17.04 -13.50 10.37
N PHE A 133 18.32 -13.20 10.56
CA PHE A 133 18.98 -12.10 9.89
C PHE A 133 19.10 -12.43 8.38
N LEU A 134 18.37 -11.72 7.55
CA LEU A 134 18.15 -12.06 6.14
C LEU A 134 19.46 -12.24 5.34
N ASN A 135 20.48 -11.42 5.61
CA ASN A 135 21.78 -11.50 4.93
C ASN A 135 22.81 -12.38 5.65
N HIS A 136 22.39 -13.25 6.59
CA HIS A 136 23.34 -14.18 7.20
C HIS A 136 23.88 -15.18 6.17
N PRO A 137 25.23 -15.33 5.97
CA PRO A 137 25.79 -16.17 4.92
C PRO A 137 25.30 -17.62 4.94
N LYS A 138 25.16 -18.20 6.16
CA LYS A 138 24.66 -19.57 6.32
C LYS A 138 23.19 -19.70 5.92
N PHE A 139 22.35 -18.71 6.20
CA PHE A 139 20.97 -18.72 5.77
C PHE A 139 20.88 -18.64 4.22
N LEU A 140 21.66 -17.79 3.59
CA LEU A 140 21.71 -17.66 2.14
C LEU A 140 22.24 -18.94 1.45
N GLU A 141 23.23 -19.62 2.05
CA GLU A 141 23.72 -20.94 1.61
C GLU A 141 22.60 -21.99 1.62
N LEU A 142 21.86 -22.06 2.73
CA LEU A 142 20.75 -23.02 2.88
C LEU A 142 19.57 -22.67 1.97
N THR A 143 19.27 -21.41 1.76
CA THR A 143 18.28 -20.93 0.78
C THR A 143 18.68 -21.34 -0.64
N ARG A 144 19.96 -21.21 -1.00
CA ARG A 144 20.46 -21.68 -2.29
C ARG A 144 20.21 -23.19 -2.48
N ARG A 145 20.47 -23.99 -1.46
CA ARG A 145 20.20 -25.44 -1.49
C ARG A 145 18.70 -25.74 -1.69
N TRP A 146 17.84 -24.99 -1.01
CA TRP A 146 16.39 -25.06 -1.21
C TRP A 146 16.00 -24.78 -2.67
N PHE A 147 16.49 -23.71 -3.24
CA PHE A 147 16.25 -23.37 -4.64
C PHE A 147 16.82 -24.40 -5.62
N GLN A 148 18.01 -24.96 -5.32
CA GLN A 148 18.58 -26.06 -6.09
C GLN A 148 17.69 -27.30 -6.12
N ALA A 149 17.02 -27.62 -5.01
CA ALA A 149 16.08 -28.74 -4.96
C ALA A 149 14.79 -28.48 -5.77
N LEU A 150 14.32 -27.24 -5.84
CA LEU A 150 13.13 -26.86 -6.59
C LEU A 150 13.39 -26.68 -8.10
N ALA A 151 14.55 -26.19 -8.48
CA ALA A 151 14.86 -25.82 -9.86
C ALA A 151 14.55 -26.91 -10.88
N PRO A 152 14.88 -28.21 -10.69
CA PRO A 152 14.55 -29.26 -11.64
C PRO A 152 13.03 -29.49 -11.84
N LEU A 153 12.22 -29.13 -10.85
CA LEU A 153 10.76 -29.29 -10.93
C LEU A 153 10.11 -28.18 -11.74
N ILE A 154 10.58 -26.95 -11.57
CA ILE A 154 9.94 -25.77 -12.15
C ILE A 154 10.56 -25.32 -13.47
N ALA A 155 11.82 -25.64 -13.73
CA ALA A 155 12.54 -25.24 -14.95
C ALA A 155 11.81 -25.67 -16.26
N PRO A 156 11.32 -26.91 -16.40
CA PRO A 156 10.58 -27.31 -17.59
C PRO A 156 9.30 -26.52 -17.80
N MET A 157 8.64 -26.12 -16.72
CA MET A 157 7.39 -25.37 -16.77
C MET A 157 7.62 -23.88 -17.10
N ILE A 158 8.73 -23.29 -16.60
CA ILE A 158 9.17 -21.95 -17.00
C ILE A 158 9.50 -21.93 -18.49
N ALA A 159 10.27 -22.92 -18.97
CA ALA A 159 10.62 -23.04 -20.38
C ALA A 159 9.39 -23.24 -21.31
N ALA A 160 8.35 -23.90 -20.81
CA ALA A 160 7.07 -24.08 -21.53
C ALA A 160 6.14 -22.87 -21.43
N GLY A 161 6.46 -21.85 -20.64
CA GLY A 161 5.59 -20.70 -20.39
C GLY A 161 4.37 -21.01 -19.51
N GLU A 162 4.38 -22.10 -18.77
CA GLU A 162 3.32 -22.51 -17.82
C GLU A 162 3.51 -21.83 -16.46
N VAL A 163 4.76 -21.67 -16.01
CA VAL A 163 5.13 -20.78 -14.90
C VAL A 163 5.56 -19.46 -15.51
N VAL A 164 4.74 -18.44 -15.35
CA VAL A 164 4.89 -17.12 -15.99
C VAL A 164 5.70 -16.14 -15.17
N ALA A 165 5.76 -16.33 -13.85
CA ALA A 165 6.55 -15.50 -12.94
C ALA A 165 6.96 -16.25 -11.66
N LEU A 166 8.04 -15.76 -11.03
CA LEU A 166 8.41 -16.12 -9.66
C LEU A 166 8.34 -14.88 -8.77
N GLN A 167 7.64 -15.00 -7.62
CA GLN A 167 7.71 -14.01 -6.56
C GLN A 167 8.97 -14.26 -5.71
N LEU A 168 9.76 -13.21 -5.51
CA LEU A 168 10.94 -13.26 -4.64
C LEU A 168 10.50 -12.96 -3.21
N ASP A 169 10.51 -13.99 -2.35
CA ASP A 169 10.07 -13.89 -0.97
C ASP A 169 8.59 -13.47 -0.82
N ASN A 170 8.14 -13.06 0.37
CA ASN A 170 6.82 -12.51 0.60
C ASN A 170 6.86 -11.40 1.64
N GLU A 171 6.31 -10.21 1.33
CA GLU A 171 6.28 -9.04 2.23
C GLU A 171 7.59 -8.90 3.01
N THR A 172 8.71 -8.89 2.28
CA THR A 172 10.05 -9.11 2.82
C THR A 172 10.43 -8.14 3.92
N GLY A 173 10.88 -8.68 5.05
CA GLY A 173 11.25 -7.93 6.25
C GLY A 173 10.12 -7.74 7.25
N MET A 174 8.88 -8.09 6.93
CA MET A 174 7.75 -7.99 7.86
C MET A 174 7.96 -8.85 9.12
N PRO A 175 8.33 -10.13 9.04
CA PRO A 175 8.60 -10.93 10.23
C PRO A 175 9.71 -10.38 11.12
N GLN A 176 10.74 -9.79 10.52
CA GLN A 176 11.91 -9.27 11.23
C GLN A 176 11.69 -7.89 11.84
N TYR A 177 11.06 -6.98 11.09
CA TYR A 177 11.07 -5.55 11.41
C TYR A 177 9.66 -4.96 11.56
N GLY A 178 8.63 -5.58 11.00
CA GLY A 178 7.26 -5.05 11.01
C GLY A 178 6.55 -5.15 12.36
N ALA A 179 6.96 -6.07 13.22
CA ALA A 179 6.31 -6.33 14.51
C ALA A 179 6.82 -5.49 15.69
N GLY A 180 7.80 -4.61 15.47
CA GLY A 180 8.34 -3.77 16.54
C GLY A 180 9.42 -2.80 16.06
N PRO A 181 9.83 -1.87 16.91
CA PRO A 181 10.86 -0.89 16.58
C PRO A 181 12.28 -1.49 16.55
N TYR A 182 12.42 -2.71 16.04
CA TYR A 182 13.71 -3.40 16.00
C TYR A 182 14.52 -2.97 14.80
N LEU A 183 14.97 -1.73 14.82
CA LEU A 183 16.00 -1.27 13.89
C LEU A 183 17.39 -1.82 14.25
N THR A 184 17.49 -2.58 15.36
CA THR A 184 18.79 -3.04 15.88
C THR A 184 18.80 -4.54 16.06
N ASP A 185 19.80 -5.14 15.46
CA ASP A 185 20.15 -6.55 15.61
C ASP A 185 21.60 -6.62 16.13
N HIS A 186 21.78 -7.25 17.30
CA HIS A 186 23.08 -7.42 17.96
C HIS A 186 23.75 -8.74 17.59
N SER A 187 23.21 -9.51 16.64
CA SER A 187 23.89 -10.70 16.15
C SER A 187 25.24 -10.31 15.51
N PRO A 188 26.30 -11.12 15.69
CA PRO A 188 27.63 -10.74 15.25
C PRO A 188 27.71 -10.37 13.75
N GLU A 189 26.96 -11.06 12.91
CA GLU A 189 26.97 -10.79 11.47
C GLU A 189 26.23 -9.48 11.13
N ALA A 190 25.08 -9.19 11.77
CA ALA A 190 24.39 -7.94 11.57
C ALA A 190 25.22 -6.73 12.04
N VAL A 191 25.89 -6.84 13.19
CA VAL A 191 26.81 -5.80 13.67
C VAL A 191 27.96 -5.58 12.72
N ARG A 192 28.55 -6.64 12.19
CA ARG A 192 29.63 -6.55 11.19
C ARG A 192 29.15 -5.80 9.92
N GLN A 193 27.98 -6.16 9.43
CA GLN A 193 27.43 -5.51 8.23
C GLN A 193 27.05 -4.05 8.50
N LEU A 194 26.48 -3.72 9.66
CA LEU A 194 26.20 -2.34 10.06
C LEU A 194 27.46 -1.49 10.10
N ARG A 195 28.55 -2.00 10.70
CA ARG A 195 29.84 -1.29 10.74
C ARG A 195 30.37 -0.99 9.35
N ASN A 196 30.35 -1.96 8.46
CA ASN A 196 30.76 -1.78 7.07
C ASN A 196 29.87 -0.74 6.33
N TYR A 197 28.56 -0.77 6.58
CA TYR A 197 27.63 0.20 5.99
C TYR A 197 27.95 1.62 6.48
N LEU A 198 28.18 1.81 7.77
CA LEU A 198 28.49 3.12 8.35
C LEU A 198 29.86 3.63 7.89
N GLU A 199 30.87 2.75 7.78
CA GLU A 199 32.18 3.10 7.23
C GLU A 199 32.08 3.56 5.78
N ALA A 200 31.33 2.84 4.96
CA ALA A 200 31.08 3.22 3.56
C ALA A 200 30.31 4.55 3.42
N ARG A 201 29.44 4.86 4.38
CA ARG A 201 28.61 6.06 4.36
C ARG A 201 29.36 7.31 4.84
N TYR A 202 30.10 7.18 5.93
CA TYR A 202 30.76 8.31 6.62
C TYR A 202 32.24 8.48 6.25
N HIS A 203 32.90 7.43 5.75
CA HIS A 203 34.32 7.35 5.40
C HIS A 203 35.27 7.56 6.60
N GLU A 204 34.95 8.48 7.50
CA GLU A 204 35.69 8.80 8.71
C GLU A 204 34.80 8.73 9.94
N ILE A 205 35.38 8.42 11.10
CA ILE A 205 34.59 8.26 12.34
C ILE A 205 34.10 9.61 12.91
N ALA A 206 34.81 10.71 12.65
CA ALA A 206 34.48 12.00 13.23
C ALA A 206 33.12 12.56 12.73
N PRO A 207 32.75 12.50 11.41
CA PRO A 207 31.41 12.88 10.95
C PRO A 207 30.30 12.03 11.58
N LEU A 208 30.52 10.71 11.75
CA LEU A 208 29.55 9.84 12.41
C LEU A 208 29.37 10.25 13.86
N ASN A 209 30.46 10.46 14.60
CA ASN A 209 30.41 10.92 15.99
C ASN A 209 29.63 12.22 16.16
N ALA A 210 29.81 13.17 15.23
CA ALA A 210 29.06 14.42 15.23
C ALA A 210 27.55 14.17 14.98
N ALA A 211 27.19 13.29 14.02
CA ALA A 211 25.81 13.00 13.66
C ALA A 211 25.06 12.16 14.74
N TRP A 212 25.77 11.28 15.42
CA TRP A 212 25.21 10.38 16.45
C TRP A 212 25.40 10.89 17.89
N GLU A 213 26.12 12.01 18.07
CA GLU A 213 26.51 12.54 19.36
C GLU A 213 27.26 11.51 20.22
N THR A 214 28.28 10.87 19.61
CA THR A 214 29.09 9.78 20.18
C THR A 214 30.58 10.14 20.17
N GLN A 215 31.44 9.22 20.70
CA GLN A 215 32.89 9.42 20.80
C GLN A 215 33.65 8.14 20.47
N TYR A 216 33.22 7.38 19.45
CA TYR A 216 33.93 6.20 19.01
C TYR A 216 35.32 6.54 18.45
N GLN A 217 36.30 5.67 18.65
CA GLN A 217 37.64 5.84 18.08
C GLN A 217 37.79 5.22 16.68
N GLY A 218 36.88 4.29 16.32
CA GLY A 218 36.83 3.62 15.05
C GLY A 218 35.48 2.94 14.83
N PHE A 219 35.18 2.56 13.59
CA PHE A 219 33.94 1.89 13.23
C PHE A 219 33.80 0.51 13.89
N ASP A 220 34.92 -0.14 14.24
CA ASP A 220 34.97 -1.43 14.96
C ASP A 220 34.41 -1.35 16.39
N GLN A 221 34.30 -0.15 16.97
CA GLN A 221 33.73 0.08 18.29
C GLN A 221 32.23 0.33 18.28
N ILE A 222 31.63 0.47 17.12
CA ILE A 222 30.19 0.76 17.02
C ILE A 222 29.39 -0.49 17.37
N ASP A 223 28.52 -0.36 18.38
CA ASP A 223 27.46 -1.33 18.65
C ASP A 223 26.09 -0.67 18.35
N PRO A 224 25.13 -1.46 17.85
CA PRO A 224 23.76 -0.96 17.69
C PRO A 224 23.21 -0.48 19.05
N PRO A 225 22.38 0.58 19.09
CA PRO A 225 21.81 1.03 20.35
C PRO A 225 20.91 -0.05 20.97
N ALA A 226 21.07 -0.30 22.28
CA ALA A 226 20.23 -1.22 23.03
C ALA A 226 18.82 -0.68 23.30
N GLY A 227 18.57 0.58 23.03
CA GLY A 227 17.28 1.27 23.18
C GLY A 227 16.95 2.14 21.97
N ALA A 228 16.07 3.11 22.17
CA ALA A 228 15.73 4.05 21.13
C ALA A 228 16.97 4.82 20.63
N PRO A 229 17.07 5.10 19.31
CA PRO A 229 18.11 5.96 18.76
C PRO A 229 18.13 7.33 19.44
N LYS A 230 19.33 7.84 19.75
CA LYS A 230 19.48 9.11 20.48
C LYS A 230 19.29 10.33 19.59
N THR A 231 19.71 10.23 18.35
CA THR A 231 19.58 11.32 17.36
C THR A 231 18.76 10.85 16.16
N ARG A 232 18.18 11.81 15.44
CA ARG A 232 17.49 11.50 14.19
C ARG A 232 18.44 10.89 13.15
N SER A 233 19.70 11.39 13.08
CA SER A 233 20.69 10.82 12.17
C SER A 233 20.93 9.34 12.45
N GLN A 234 21.05 8.97 13.72
CA GLN A 234 21.19 7.57 14.12
C GLN A 234 19.98 6.72 13.71
N LEU A 235 18.74 7.22 13.90
CA LEU A 235 17.52 6.54 13.50
C LEU A 235 17.47 6.34 11.98
N VAL A 236 17.75 7.40 11.22
CA VAL A 236 17.72 7.36 9.74
C VAL A 236 18.77 6.39 9.20
N ASP A 237 20.00 6.40 9.76
CA ASP A 237 21.06 5.47 9.35
C ASP A 237 20.68 4.02 9.59
N LEU A 238 20.10 3.71 10.75
CA LEU A 238 19.63 2.37 11.08
C LEU A 238 18.47 1.93 10.18
N ALA A 239 17.51 2.82 9.93
CA ALA A 239 16.39 2.51 9.04
C ALA A 239 16.88 2.25 7.61
N GLN A 240 17.78 3.08 7.09
CA GLN A 240 18.37 2.90 5.76
C GLN A 240 19.23 1.63 5.68
N PHE A 241 19.96 1.29 6.73
CA PHE A 241 20.69 0.02 6.81
C PHE A 241 19.75 -1.18 6.70
N VAL A 242 18.60 -1.16 7.39
CA VAL A 242 17.59 -2.22 7.29
C VAL A 242 17.00 -2.29 5.88
N GLU A 243 16.65 -1.15 5.28
CA GLU A 243 16.15 -1.08 3.90
C GLU A 243 17.17 -1.66 2.90
N ASP A 244 18.43 -1.26 3.02
CA ASP A 244 19.51 -1.75 2.14
C ASP A 244 19.80 -3.25 2.37
N THR A 245 19.67 -3.74 3.62
CA THR A 245 19.74 -5.18 3.97
C THR A 245 18.67 -5.98 3.23
N ILE A 246 17.42 -5.49 3.24
CA ILE A 246 16.29 -6.11 2.53
C ILE A 246 16.55 -6.15 1.01
N VAL A 247 16.98 -5.03 0.43
CA VAL A 247 17.27 -4.93 -1.00
C VAL A 247 18.43 -5.86 -1.42
N ALA A 248 19.49 -5.92 -0.62
CA ALA A 248 20.63 -6.81 -0.86
C ALA A 248 20.23 -8.30 -0.81
N TYR A 249 19.40 -8.65 0.17
CA TYR A 249 18.83 -9.99 0.29
C TYR A 249 18.00 -10.38 -0.94
N LEU A 250 17.03 -9.56 -1.33
CA LEU A 250 16.20 -9.80 -2.52
C LEU A 250 17.04 -9.91 -3.79
N GLY A 251 18.05 -9.06 -3.94
CA GLY A 251 19.03 -9.14 -5.03
C GLY A 251 19.79 -10.47 -5.03
N THR A 252 20.11 -11.01 -3.86
CA THR A 252 20.77 -12.32 -3.73
C THR A 252 19.83 -13.47 -4.12
N LEU A 253 18.56 -13.42 -3.73
CA LEU A 253 17.57 -14.42 -4.15
C LEU A 253 17.43 -14.45 -5.67
N LYS A 254 17.30 -13.28 -6.31
CA LYS A 254 17.19 -13.16 -7.77
C LYS A 254 18.42 -13.74 -8.47
N ARG A 255 19.63 -13.33 -8.04
CA ARG A 255 20.89 -13.88 -8.59
C ARG A 255 20.99 -15.38 -8.42
N THR A 256 20.57 -15.92 -7.28
CA THR A 256 20.58 -17.37 -7.04
C THR A 256 19.74 -18.13 -8.06
N TRP A 257 18.54 -17.66 -8.38
CA TRP A 257 17.72 -18.26 -9.45
C TRP A 257 18.39 -18.15 -10.82
N GLN A 258 18.98 -17.00 -11.15
CA GLN A 258 19.69 -16.79 -12.41
C GLN A 258 20.92 -17.70 -12.54
N GLU A 259 21.69 -17.87 -11.48
CA GLU A 259 22.84 -18.80 -11.43
C GLU A 259 22.43 -20.27 -11.56
N LEU A 260 21.20 -20.61 -11.19
CA LEU A 260 20.59 -21.92 -11.43
C LEU A 260 20.02 -22.07 -12.86
N GLY A 261 20.26 -21.08 -13.73
CA GLY A 261 19.82 -21.08 -15.13
C GLY A 261 18.36 -20.68 -15.33
N LEU A 262 17.70 -20.11 -14.30
CA LEU A 262 16.29 -19.72 -14.36
C LEU A 262 16.16 -18.19 -14.33
N ASN A 263 15.56 -17.62 -15.38
CA ASN A 263 15.33 -16.19 -15.49
C ASN A 263 13.90 -15.88 -15.97
N PRO A 264 12.85 -16.32 -15.21
CA PRO A 264 11.48 -15.93 -15.49
C PRO A 264 11.24 -14.45 -15.16
N TYR A 265 10.03 -13.97 -15.37
CA TYR A 265 9.65 -12.67 -14.81
C TYR A 265 9.67 -12.74 -13.28
N PHE A 266 10.48 -11.88 -12.65
CA PHE A 266 10.53 -11.75 -11.20
C PHE A 266 9.70 -10.54 -10.76
N TYR A 267 8.98 -10.68 -9.65
CA TYR A 267 8.29 -9.59 -8.99
C TYR A 267 8.33 -9.75 -7.47
N LEU A 268 7.92 -8.71 -6.77
CA LEU A 268 7.79 -8.62 -5.32
C LEU A 268 6.36 -8.22 -4.97
N ASN A 269 5.91 -8.56 -3.77
CA ASN A 269 4.70 -8.02 -3.19
C ASN A 269 5.00 -7.29 -1.89
N ASP A 270 4.15 -6.34 -1.56
CA ASP A 270 4.28 -5.62 -0.32
C ASP A 270 2.98 -4.94 0.11
N VAL A 271 2.79 -4.84 1.43
CA VAL A 271 1.75 -4.03 2.05
C VAL A 271 2.38 -2.75 2.60
N TRP A 272 1.75 -1.62 2.38
CA TRP A 272 2.22 -0.38 2.94
C TRP A 272 1.86 -0.29 4.44
N LEU A 273 2.88 -0.38 5.29
CA LEU A 273 2.77 -0.18 6.75
C LEU A 273 3.72 0.94 7.17
N PRO A 274 3.22 2.01 7.80
CA PRO A 274 4.04 3.17 8.13
C PRO A 274 5.10 2.92 9.20
N SER A 275 4.97 1.89 10.02
CA SER A 275 5.91 1.55 11.10
C SER A 275 7.02 0.57 10.69
N TRP A 276 7.16 0.32 9.40
CA TRP A 276 8.09 -0.66 8.87
C TRP A 276 9.12 0.04 7.96
N PRO A 277 10.43 -0.14 8.20
CA PRO A 277 11.45 0.40 7.31
C PRO A 277 11.42 -0.36 5.99
N ASN A 278 10.67 0.16 5.05
CA ASN A 278 10.38 -0.48 3.78
C ASN A 278 10.38 0.55 2.65
N HIS A 279 11.41 0.51 1.83
CA HIS A 279 11.57 1.46 0.74
C HIS A 279 11.22 0.82 -0.60
N PHE A 280 9.95 0.91 -1.02
CA PHE A 280 9.46 0.27 -2.24
C PHE A 280 10.23 0.70 -3.50
N ALA A 281 10.58 1.99 -3.60
CA ALA A 281 11.34 2.48 -4.74
C ALA A 281 12.75 1.83 -4.84
N LYS A 282 13.41 1.56 -3.70
CA LYS A 282 14.67 0.79 -3.69
C LYS A 282 14.42 -0.67 -4.08
N LYS A 283 13.36 -1.31 -3.55
CA LYS A 283 12.99 -2.69 -3.93
C LYS A 283 12.69 -2.83 -5.42
N ASN A 284 12.08 -1.82 -6.03
CA ASN A 284 11.82 -1.79 -7.48
C ASN A 284 13.09 -1.85 -8.34
N THR A 285 14.28 -1.59 -7.78
CA THR A 285 15.55 -1.78 -8.49
C THR A 285 15.91 -3.26 -8.67
N VAL A 286 15.38 -4.13 -7.82
CA VAL A 286 15.57 -5.59 -7.90
C VAL A 286 14.53 -6.22 -8.81
N ALA A 287 13.25 -5.95 -8.56
CA ALA A 287 12.12 -6.42 -9.35
C ALA A 287 10.90 -5.51 -9.10
N PRO A 288 9.92 -5.45 -10.02
CA PRO A 288 8.69 -4.69 -9.82
C PRO A 288 7.98 -5.10 -8.53
N VAL A 289 7.55 -4.12 -7.75
CA VAL A 289 6.79 -4.34 -6.49
C VAL A 289 5.32 -4.13 -6.75
N GLY A 290 4.51 -5.17 -6.55
CA GLY A 290 3.05 -5.09 -6.51
C GLY A 290 2.54 -4.71 -5.11
N PHE A 291 1.30 -4.23 -5.05
CA PHE A 291 0.65 -3.85 -3.81
C PHE A 291 -0.26 -4.95 -3.27
N ASP A 292 -0.18 -5.20 -1.98
CA ASP A 292 -1.14 -6.04 -1.27
C ASP A 292 -2.23 -5.17 -0.67
N MET A 293 -3.50 -5.56 -0.86
CA MET A 293 -4.65 -4.78 -0.47
C MET A 293 -5.74 -5.66 0.15
N TYR A 294 -5.98 -5.45 1.44
CA TYR A 294 -6.97 -6.21 2.21
C TYR A 294 -8.20 -5.36 2.53
N PRO A 295 -9.41 -5.96 2.60
CA PRO A 295 -10.58 -5.27 3.10
C PRO A 295 -10.44 -5.11 4.60
N LYS A 296 -10.60 -3.95 5.16
CA LYS A 296 -10.64 -3.69 6.61
C LYS A 296 -9.67 -4.54 7.43
N PHE A 297 -8.46 -4.06 7.50
CA PHE A 297 -7.50 -4.56 8.48
C PHE A 297 -7.98 -4.11 9.85
N ILE A 298 -8.55 -5.01 10.68
CA ILE A 298 -8.86 -4.80 12.09
C ILE A 298 -9.23 -3.34 12.41
N ARG A 299 -10.14 -3.03 13.29
CA ARG A 299 -10.50 -1.68 13.78
C ARG A 299 -9.32 -0.85 14.30
N VAL A 300 -8.14 -1.11 13.80
CA VAL A 300 -6.87 -0.47 14.07
C VAL A 300 -6.57 0.46 12.91
N ALA A 301 -6.00 1.59 13.22
CA ALA A 301 -5.47 2.65 12.38
C ALA A 301 -4.61 2.21 11.20
N THR A 302 -5.07 1.31 10.38
CA THR A 302 -4.37 1.02 9.15
C THR A 302 -4.98 1.78 7.99
N PRO A 303 -4.17 2.26 7.05
CA PRO A 303 -4.62 2.95 5.85
C PRO A 303 -5.64 2.17 5.01
N LEU A 304 -5.78 0.88 5.27
CA LEU A 304 -6.51 -0.08 4.43
C LEU A 304 -8.04 -0.07 4.62
N ASP A 305 -8.55 0.61 5.67
CA ASP A 305 -9.99 0.78 5.90
C ASP A 305 -10.59 1.97 5.15
N GLN A 306 -9.81 2.59 4.28
CA GLN A 306 -10.13 3.88 3.70
C GLN A 306 -10.72 3.71 2.30
N PRO A 307 -11.93 4.21 2.02
CA PRO A 307 -12.59 4.00 0.74
C PRO A 307 -11.80 4.55 -0.47
N TYR A 308 -11.03 5.62 -0.29
CA TYR A 308 -10.22 6.21 -1.37
C TYR A 308 -8.80 5.63 -1.44
N ALA A 309 -8.28 5.04 -0.36
CA ALA A 309 -7.01 4.33 -0.38
C ALA A 309 -7.00 3.19 -1.42
N ILE A 310 -8.14 2.53 -1.61
CA ILE A 310 -8.31 1.48 -2.62
C ILE A 310 -7.93 1.94 -4.04
N SER A 311 -8.20 3.21 -4.36
CA SER A 311 -7.83 3.79 -5.66
C SER A 311 -6.49 4.53 -5.60
N PHE A 312 -6.11 5.06 -4.44
CA PHE A 312 -4.86 5.78 -4.24
C PHE A 312 -3.64 4.84 -4.27
N VAL A 313 -3.74 3.67 -3.60
CA VAL A 313 -2.64 2.69 -3.51
C VAL A 313 -2.13 2.25 -4.87
N PRO A 314 -2.94 1.82 -5.84
CA PRO A 314 -2.45 1.48 -7.18
C PRO A 314 -1.68 2.62 -7.85
N LYS A 315 -2.16 3.86 -7.75
CA LYS A 315 -1.49 5.05 -8.32
C LYS A 315 -0.16 5.36 -7.60
N MET A 316 -0.12 5.19 -6.28
CA MET A 316 1.10 5.36 -5.50
C MET A 316 2.15 4.33 -5.92
N TYR A 317 1.80 3.05 -5.99
CA TYR A 317 2.74 2.01 -6.43
C TYR A 317 3.20 2.21 -7.87
N GLN A 318 2.29 2.60 -8.77
CA GLN A 318 2.63 2.92 -10.16
C GLN A 318 3.70 4.03 -10.25
N SER A 319 3.64 5.05 -9.40
CA SER A 319 4.62 6.14 -9.37
C SER A 319 6.02 5.69 -8.93
N MET A 320 6.12 4.53 -8.29
CA MET A 320 7.37 3.96 -7.80
C MET A 320 7.94 2.86 -8.71
N LEU A 321 7.17 2.34 -9.67
CA LEU A 321 7.61 1.26 -10.56
C LEU A 321 8.80 1.71 -11.44
N SER A 322 9.81 0.84 -11.54
CA SER A 322 10.97 1.02 -12.43
C SER A 322 10.77 0.34 -13.79
N GLY A 323 9.60 -0.25 -14.02
CA GLY A 323 9.23 -1.05 -15.18
C GLY A 323 8.32 -2.22 -14.75
N GLY A 324 7.72 -2.90 -15.71
CA GLY A 324 6.76 -3.96 -15.49
C GLY A 324 5.31 -3.46 -15.38
N PRO A 325 4.33 -4.37 -15.48
CA PRO A 325 2.93 -4.06 -15.26
C PRO A 325 2.66 -3.80 -13.78
N LEU A 326 1.75 -2.89 -13.48
CA LEU A 326 1.22 -2.73 -12.14
C LEU A 326 0.37 -3.96 -11.78
N MET A 327 0.62 -4.51 -10.60
CA MET A 327 -0.07 -5.71 -10.10
C MET A 327 -0.56 -5.53 -8.67
N GLY A 328 -1.68 -6.20 -8.35
CA GLY A 328 -2.11 -6.49 -6.98
C GLY A 328 -1.90 -7.97 -6.67
N PRO A 329 -0.70 -8.37 -6.20
CA PRO A 329 -0.37 -9.77 -5.93
C PRO A 329 -1.21 -10.40 -4.84
N GLU A 330 -1.76 -9.60 -3.92
CA GLU A 330 -2.68 -10.07 -2.89
C GLU A 330 -3.80 -9.05 -2.67
N ILE A 331 -4.98 -9.37 -3.16
CA ILE A 331 -6.19 -8.58 -2.90
C ILE A 331 -7.18 -9.43 -2.12
N GLY A 332 -7.44 -9.06 -0.88
CA GLY A 332 -8.23 -9.84 0.05
C GLY A 332 -9.61 -10.22 -0.49
N ALA A 333 -9.88 -11.52 -0.57
CA ALA A 333 -11.12 -12.13 -1.01
C ALA A 333 -12.00 -12.63 0.16
N GLY A 334 -11.82 -12.06 1.35
CA GLY A 334 -12.57 -12.43 2.55
C GLY A 334 -11.75 -12.46 3.83
N TRP A 335 -10.46 -12.51 3.71
CA TRP A 335 -9.53 -12.56 4.82
C TRP A 335 -9.57 -11.31 5.71
N LEU A 336 -9.21 -11.47 6.98
CA LEU A 336 -9.25 -10.46 8.04
C LEU A 336 -10.65 -10.00 8.48
N ASP A 337 -11.67 -10.77 8.20
CA ASP A 337 -13.02 -10.55 8.74
C ASP A 337 -13.09 -10.92 10.25
N VAL A 338 -12.08 -10.51 11.02
CA VAL A 338 -12.01 -10.79 12.45
C VAL A 338 -12.99 -9.90 13.19
N GLY A 339 -14.18 -10.44 13.45
CA GLY A 339 -15.24 -9.76 14.23
C GLY A 339 -16.05 -8.72 13.46
N VAL A 340 -15.83 -8.54 12.16
CA VAL A 340 -16.66 -7.69 11.28
C VAL A 340 -16.90 -8.44 9.98
N LYS A 341 -18.17 -8.65 9.62
CA LYS A 341 -18.52 -9.24 8.32
C LYS A 341 -18.17 -8.23 7.22
N VAL A 342 -17.16 -8.53 6.40
CA VAL A 342 -16.85 -7.74 5.22
C VAL A 342 -17.86 -8.05 4.12
N PRO A 343 -18.62 -7.06 3.62
CA PRO A 343 -19.56 -7.27 2.52
C PRO A 343 -18.87 -7.85 1.29
N VAL A 344 -19.51 -8.77 0.61
CA VAL A 344 -18.99 -9.41 -0.61
C VAL A 344 -18.63 -8.39 -1.67
N ILE A 345 -19.45 -7.34 -1.81
CA ILE A 345 -19.24 -6.22 -2.73
C ILE A 345 -17.90 -5.48 -2.50
N ALA A 346 -17.36 -5.50 -1.29
CA ALA A 346 -16.09 -4.83 -1.00
C ALA A 346 -14.92 -5.49 -1.74
N THR A 347 -14.95 -6.80 -1.98
CA THR A 347 -13.96 -7.51 -2.80
C THR A 347 -14.07 -7.06 -4.27
N LEU A 348 -15.28 -7.03 -4.83
CA LEU A 348 -15.50 -6.55 -6.19
C LEU A 348 -15.00 -5.10 -6.34
N GLN A 349 -15.38 -4.23 -5.41
CA GLN A 349 -15.02 -2.81 -5.47
C GLN A 349 -13.50 -2.58 -5.46
N LYS A 350 -12.73 -3.35 -4.66
CA LYS A 350 -11.27 -3.27 -4.65
C LYS A 350 -10.67 -3.74 -5.98
N MET A 351 -11.09 -4.89 -6.47
CA MET A 351 -10.60 -5.44 -7.73
C MET A 351 -10.89 -4.50 -8.89
N MET A 352 -12.12 -3.99 -8.98
CA MET A 352 -12.54 -3.07 -10.04
C MET A 352 -11.81 -1.72 -9.94
N ALA A 353 -11.68 -1.15 -8.74
CA ALA A 353 -10.93 0.11 -8.54
C ALA A 353 -9.47 -0.06 -8.97
N SER A 354 -8.83 -1.17 -8.62
CA SER A 354 -7.48 -1.50 -9.02
C SER A 354 -7.32 -1.56 -10.55
N TYR A 355 -8.18 -2.31 -11.25
CA TYR A 355 -8.15 -2.39 -12.72
C TYR A 355 -8.39 -1.02 -13.37
N LEU A 356 -9.38 -0.27 -12.90
CA LEU A 356 -9.69 1.06 -13.42
C LEU A 356 -8.54 2.05 -13.23
N ARG A 357 -7.69 1.84 -12.21
CA ARG A 357 -6.49 2.64 -11.93
C ARG A 357 -5.19 2.08 -12.52
N GLY A 358 -5.30 1.13 -13.46
CA GLY A 358 -4.19 0.70 -14.32
C GLY A 358 -3.50 -0.60 -13.91
N SER A 359 -3.96 -1.29 -12.86
CA SER A 359 -3.48 -2.64 -12.60
C SER A 359 -3.88 -3.57 -13.74
N GLN A 360 -2.95 -4.40 -14.18
CA GLN A 360 -3.20 -5.39 -15.22
C GLN A 360 -3.31 -6.83 -14.69
N GLY A 361 -2.86 -7.08 -13.46
CA GLY A 361 -2.96 -8.38 -12.84
C GLY A 361 -3.34 -8.26 -11.37
N ASN A 362 -4.46 -8.85 -11.00
CA ASN A 362 -4.92 -8.86 -9.62
C ASN A 362 -5.15 -10.31 -9.17
N ILE A 363 -4.61 -10.66 -7.99
CA ILE A 363 -4.65 -12.00 -7.42
C ILE A 363 -5.52 -11.96 -6.16
N LEU A 364 -6.61 -12.72 -6.17
CA LEU A 364 -7.49 -12.89 -5.02
C LEU A 364 -6.79 -13.71 -3.92
N TYR A 365 -6.74 -13.21 -2.70
CA TYR A 365 -6.11 -13.87 -1.55
C TYR A 365 -7.09 -14.04 -0.38
N PRO A 366 -7.24 -15.29 0.15
CA PRO A 366 -7.03 -16.56 -0.53
C PRO A 366 -8.29 -17.03 -1.29
N LEU A 367 -8.15 -17.96 -2.24
CA LEU A 367 -9.28 -18.54 -2.96
C LEU A 367 -10.09 -19.51 -2.11
N HIS A 368 -9.46 -20.19 -1.14
CA HIS A 368 -10.08 -21.20 -0.30
C HIS A 368 -9.64 -21.10 1.15
N GLU A 369 -10.47 -21.57 2.03
CA GLU A 369 -10.14 -21.87 3.42
C GLU A 369 -9.42 -23.22 3.50
N GLY A 370 -8.84 -23.53 4.66
CA GLY A 370 -8.16 -24.81 4.87
C GLY A 370 -7.64 -24.98 6.28
N GLU A 371 -6.81 -25.99 6.47
CA GLU A 371 -6.14 -26.26 7.72
C GLU A 371 -4.67 -26.56 7.42
N ASP A 372 -3.74 -25.90 8.11
CA ASP A 372 -2.34 -26.22 7.94
C ASP A 372 -1.99 -27.55 8.64
N PRO A 373 -0.83 -28.14 8.32
CA PRO A 373 -0.47 -29.46 8.86
C PRO A 373 -0.32 -29.50 10.39
N GLU A 374 -0.20 -28.34 11.03
CA GLU A 374 -0.08 -28.19 12.48
C GLU A 374 -1.45 -27.95 13.15
N GLY A 375 -2.54 -28.06 12.39
CA GLY A 375 -3.92 -27.94 12.87
C GLY A 375 -4.44 -26.53 13.01
N TYR A 376 -3.72 -25.52 12.48
CA TYR A 376 -4.24 -24.17 12.43
C TYR A 376 -5.30 -24.06 11.34
N LYS A 377 -6.50 -23.67 11.72
CA LYS A 377 -7.61 -23.47 10.79
C LYS A 377 -7.53 -22.11 10.12
N TYR A 378 -7.32 -22.15 8.82
CA TYR A 378 -7.29 -21.02 7.92
C TYR A 378 -8.70 -20.74 7.38
N VAL A 379 -9.54 -20.10 8.21
CA VAL A 379 -10.97 -19.89 7.94
C VAL A 379 -11.24 -18.39 7.85
N PHE A 380 -11.31 -17.85 6.63
CA PHE A 380 -11.39 -16.41 6.36
C PHE A 380 -12.54 -16.03 5.41
N ARG A 381 -13.56 -16.83 5.32
CA ARG A 381 -14.71 -16.63 4.42
C ARG A 381 -14.29 -16.43 2.96
N SER A 382 -13.39 -17.28 2.51
CA SER A 382 -12.90 -17.32 1.14
C SER A 382 -13.99 -17.78 0.16
N PRO A 383 -13.77 -17.68 -1.17
CA PRO A 383 -14.68 -18.20 -2.19
C PRO A 383 -15.03 -19.69 -2.02
N PHE A 384 -14.07 -20.50 -1.54
CA PHE A 384 -14.33 -21.89 -1.11
C PHE A 384 -14.08 -22.05 0.39
N THR A 385 -14.97 -22.76 1.06
CA THR A 385 -14.85 -23.10 2.48
C THR A 385 -13.83 -24.23 2.70
N HIS A 386 -13.43 -24.44 3.95
CA HIS A 386 -12.56 -25.56 4.34
C HIS A 386 -13.21 -26.95 4.13
N THR A 387 -14.53 -27.01 3.93
CA THR A 387 -15.27 -28.23 3.56
C THR A 387 -15.33 -28.46 2.05
N GLY A 388 -14.74 -27.56 1.24
CA GLY A 388 -14.75 -27.64 -0.22
C GLY A 388 -16.04 -27.14 -0.86
N GLU A 389 -16.88 -26.40 -0.12
CA GLU A 389 -18.14 -25.85 -0.61
C GLU A 389 -17.95 -24.42 -1.13
N ARG A 390 -18.75 -24.03 -2.13
CA ARG A 390 -18.77 -22.66 -2.66
C ARG A 390 -19.45 -21.71 -1.67
N SER A 391 -18.83 -20.58 -1.42
CA SER A 391 -19.41 -19.48 -0.63
C SER A 391 -20.08 -18.44 -1.53
N GLU A 392 -20.80 -17.48 -0.93
CA GLU A 392 -21.38 -16.32 -1.62
C GLU A 392 -20.34 -15.48 -2.39
N ARG A 393 -19.05 -15.57 -2.04
CA ARG A 393 -17.96 -14.85 -2.72
C ARG A 393 -17.61 -15.41 -4.09
N MET A 394 -18.01 -16.65 -4.39
CA MET A 394 -17.82 -17.20 -5.73
C MET A 394 -18.57 -16.41 -6.81
N GLU A 395 -19.74 -15.84 -6.48
CA GLU A 395 -20.48 -14.98 -7.41
C GLU A 395 -19.69 -13.73 -7.84
N VAL A 396 -18.90 -13.17 -6.91
CA VAL A 396 -18.00 -12.06 -7.22
C VAL A 396 -16.85 -12.52 -8.12
N VAL A 397 -16.28 -13.70 -7.89
CA VAL A 397 -15.23 -14.27 -8.75
C VAL A 397 -15.75 -14.45 -10.19
N GLU A 398 -16.95 -15.00 -10.35
CA GLU A 398 -17.62 -15.18 -11.64
C GLU A 398 -17.90 -13.86 -12.36
N ALA A 399 -18.36 -12.83 -11.61
CA ALA A 399 -18.58 -11.50 -12.14
C ALA A 399 -17.27 -10.84 -12.60
N LEU A 400 -16.19 -10.97 -11.83
CA LEU A 400 -14.86 -10.49 -12.18
C LEU A 400 -14.29 -11.22 -13.40
N GLY A 401 -14.47 -12.54 -13.49
CA GLY A 401 -14.07 -13.34 -14.67
C GLY A 401 -14.79 -12.90 -15.93
N THR A 402 -16.09 -12.61 -15.83
CA THR A 402 -16.89 -12.06 -16.93
C THR A 402 -16.38 -10.68 -17.32
N PHE A 403 -16.12 -9.82 -16.32
CA PHE A 403 -15.59 -8.48 -16.57
C PHE A 403 -14.22 -8.53 -17.26
N CYS A 404 -13.26 -9.31 -16.76
CA CYS A 404 -11.94 -9.42 -17.39
C CYS A 404 -12.03 -9.93 -18.83
N ARG A 405 -12.86 -10.94 -19.10
CA ARG A 405 -13.06 -11.47 -20.47
C ARG A 405 -13.61 -10.40 -21.42
N ASP A 406 -14.59 -9.60 -20.98
CA ASP A 406 -15.33 -8.69 -21.84
C ASP A 406 -14.69 -7.29 -21.93
N TRP A 407 -13.91 -6.89 -20.92
CA TRP A 407 -13.34 -5.54 -20.79
C TRP A 407 -11.81 -5.51 -20.72
N GLY A 408 -11.17 -6.66 -20.56
CA GLY A 408 -9.74 -6.72 -20.24
C GLY A 408 -8.86 -6.04 -21.26
N ASN A 409 -9.01 -6.38 -22.54
CA ASN A 409 -8.23 -5.74 -23.61
C ASN A 409 -8.51 -4.22 -23.72
N LEU A 410 -9.78 -3.82 -23.59
CA LEU A 410 -10.17 -2.41 -23.66
C LEU A 410 -9.49 -1.60 -22.54
N LEU A 411 -9.49 -2.12 -21.31
CA LEU A 411 -8.83 -1.48 -20.18
C LEU A 411 -7.31 -1.47 -20.32
N ALA A 412 -6.72 -2.60 -20.68
CA ALA A 412 -5.26 -2.74 -20.81
C ALA A 412 -4.66 -1.84 -21.89
N THR A 413 -5.48 -1.42 -22.89
CA THR A 413 -5.07 -0.51 -23.99
C THR A 413 -5.55 0.91 -23.80
N SER A 414 -6.25 1.23 -22.71
CA SER A 414 -6.78 2.56 -22.44
C SER A 414 -5.81 3.42 -21.64
N GLU A 415 -5.90 4.73 -21.81
CA GLU A 415 -5.12 5.72 -21.06
C GLU A 415 -6.01 6.50 -20.08
N GLU A 416 -5.59 6.65 -18.84
CA GLU A 416 -6.33 7.44 -17.85
C GLU A 416 -6.24 8.94 -18.21
N ALA A 417 -7.39 9.61 -18.26
CA ALA A 417 -7.43 11.07 -18.35
C ALA A 417 -6.95 11.66 -17.01
N THR A 418 -6.07 12.63 -17.07
CA THR A 418 -5.54 13.28 -15.86
C THR A 418 -5.84 14.77 -15.85
N SER A 419 -6.10 15.32 -14.66
CA SER A 419 -6.11 16.77 -14.45
C SER A 419 -4.66 17.27 -14.31
N PRO A 420 -4.37 18.55 -14.58
CA PRO A 420 -3.03 19.12 -14.38
C PRO A 420 -2.73 19.34 -12.89
N VAL A 421 -2.91 18.29 -12.09
CA VAL A 421 -2.84 18.28 -10.63
C VAL A 421 -2.08 17.05 -10.17
N GLY A 422 -1.08 17.23 -9.32
CA GLY A 422 -0.29 16.14 -8.75
C GLY A 422 -0.42 16.09 -7.22
N ILE A 423 -0.39 14.89 -6.66
CA ILE A 423 -0.21 14.62 -5.24
C ILE A 423 1.17 14.03 -5.07
N LEU A 424 2.00 14.65 -4.26
CA LEU A 424 3.34 14.18 -3.94
C LEU A 424 3.28 13.20 -2.77
N HIS A 425 3.75 11.99 -3.01
CA HIS A 425 4.05 11.02 -1.98
C HIS A 425 5.55 11.04 -1.70
N TYR A 426 5.95 10.92 -0.43
CA TYR A 426 7.33 10.90 -0.02
C TYR A 426 7.59 9.71 0.90
N GLN A 427 8.36 8.75 0.41
CA GLN A 427 8.53 7.46 1.09
C GLN A 427 9.36 7.57 2.36
N ASP A 428 10.41 8.39 2.39
CA ASP A 428 11.24 8.62 3.58
C ASP A 428 10.48 9.28 4.74
N ALA A 429 9.24 9.72 4.50
CA ALA A 429 8.32 10.13 5.58
C ALA A 429 8.06 9.00 6.59
N THR A 430 8.27 7.73 6.21
CA THR A 430 8.21 6.60 7.14
C THR A 430 9.24 6.69 8.27
N HIS A 431 10.38 7.38 8.07
CA HIS A 431 11.36 7.61 9.12
C HIS A 431 10.80 8.46 10.27
N ASP A 432 9.86 9.37 10.00
CA ASP A 432 9.18 10.16 11.03
C ASP A 432 8.26 9.28 11.90
N VAL A 433 7.64 8.24 11.28
CA VAL A 433 6.88 7.23 12.02
C VAL A 433 7.77 6.38 12.90
N LEU A 434 8.92 5.96 12.39
CA LEU A 434 9.89 5.16 13.14
C LEU A 434 10.44 5.95 14.35
N GLU A 435 10.64 7.26 14.21
CA GLU A 435 11.02 8.16 15.32
C GLU A 435 9.94 8.13 16.42
N PHE A 436 8.66 8.19 16.03
CA PHE A 436 7.54 8.09 16.97
C PHE A 436 7.46 6.74 17.68
N VAL A 437 7.56 5.62 16.94
CA VAL A 437 7.37 4.29 17.52
C VAL A 437 8.59 3.78 18.28
N SER A 438 9.80 4.31 18.03
CA SER A 438 11.03 3.92 18.70
C SER A 438 11.09 4.38 20.17
N ASP A 439 10.54 5.57 20.47
CA ASP A 439 10.39 6.07 21.85
C ASP A 439 9.04 6.80 22.04
N PRO A 440 7.94 6.04 22.17
CA PRO A 440 6.62 6.63 22.30
C PRO A 440 6.44 7.43 23.60
N ILE A 441 7.20 7.15 24.64
CA ILE A 441 7.11 7.85 25.93
C ILE A 441 7.78 9.22 25.85
N LYS A 442 8.99 9.29 25.27
CA LYS A 442 9.70 10.56 25.03
C LYS A 442 8.88 11.44 24.10
N THR A 443 8.47 10.89 22.99
CA THR A 443 7.66 11.59 21.98
C THR A 443 6.34 12.09 22.55
N ALA A 444 5.67 11.29 23.41
CA ALA A 444 4.46 11.69 24.10
C ALA A 444 4.68 12.88 25.05
N ARG A 445 5.84 12.94 25.71
CA ARG A 445 6.18 14.03 26.61
C ARG A 445 6.55 15.32 25.88
N GLU A 446 7.26 15.19 24.77
CA GLU A 446 7.80 16.34 24.03
C GLU A 446 6.78 16.94 23.07
N ASN A 447 6.16 16.16 22.23
CA ASN A 447 5.22 16.66 21.22
C ASN A 447 4.38 15.58 20.52
N LEU A 448 3.57 14.87 21.27
CA LEU A 448 2.81 13.71 20.77
C LEU A 448 1.89 14.00 19.58
N ASP A 449 1.17 15.13 19.60
CA ASP A 449 0.26 15.50 18.50
C ASP A 449 1.02 15.74 17.20
N GLU A 450 2.19 16.36 17.28
CA GLU A 450 3.05 16.62 16.13
C GLU A 450 3.64 15.32 15.56
N ALA A 451 4.05 14.41 16.41
CA ALA A 451 4.58 13.13 15.99
C ALA A 451 3.51 12.25 15.30
N ILE A 452 2.27 12.26 15.81
CA ILE A 452 1.14 11.60 15.17
C ILE A 452 0.85 12.22 13.79
N ASP A 453 0.83 13.54 13.70
CA ASP A 453 0.55 14.22 12.44
C ASP A 453 1.67 14.02 11.41
N ARG A 454 2.93 13.94 11.84
CA ARG A 454 4.08 13.69 10.96
C ARG A 454 4.10 12.24 10.45
N GLY A 455 3.86 11.28 11.33
CA GLY A 455 4.08 9.88 11.04
C GLY A 455 2.85 9.13 10.55
N VAL A 456 1.85 8.98 11.42
CA VAL A 456 0.75 8.04 11.20
C VAL A 456 -0.30 8.59 10.23
N THR A 457 -0.35 9.91 9.98
CA THR A 457 -1.43 10.55 9.24
C THR A 457 -1.11 10.98 7.82
N VAL A 458 0.15 10.91 7.39
CA VAL A 458 0.53 11.33 6.03
C VAL A 458 -0.16 10.50 4.95
N PHE A 459 -0.23 9.19 5.11
CA PHE A 459 -0.92 8.34 4.14
C PHE A 459 -2.44 8.63 4.11
N PRO A 460 -3.18 8.63 5.23
CA PRO A 460 -4.58 9.07 5.25
C PRO A 460 -4.77 10.51 4.76
N ALA A 461 -3.79 11.39 4.94
CA ALA A 461 -3.85 12.73 4.39
C ALA A 461 -3.77 12.72 2.86
N ASN A 462 -2.89 11.91 2.28
CA ASN A 462 -2.76 11.77 0.83
C ASN A 462 -3.98 11.10 0.20
N SER A 463 -4.44 9.96 0.75
CA SER A 463 -5.61 9.25 0.22
C SER A 463 -6.91 10.05 0.41
N GLY A 464 -7.04 10.79 1.50
CA GLY A 464 -8.19 11.67 1.72
C GLY A 464 -8.17 12.93 0.86
N LEU A 465 -7.00 13.51 0.60
CA LEU A 465 -6.86 14.60 -0.38
C LEU A 465 -7.21 14.10 -1.79
N TYR A 466 -6.72 12.91 -2.14
CA TYR A 466 -7.11 12.23 -3.38
C TYR A 466 -8.64 12.08 -3.46
N GLY A 467 -9.28 11.61 -2.38
CA GLY A 467 -10.74 11.49 -2.27
C GLY A 467 -11.47 12.82 -2.47
N ALA A 468 -10.98 13.90 -1.85
CA ALA A 468 -11.58 15.23 -2.00
C ALA A 468 -11.47 15.75 -3.45
N LEU A 469 -10.33 15.51 -4.10
CA LEU A 469 -10.12 15.90 -5.50
C LEU A 469 -11.03 15.12 -6.46
N VAL A 470 -11.14 13.79 -6.31
CA VAL A 470 -11.96 12.98 -7.21
C VAL A 470 -13.46 13.25 -7.02
N GLU A 471 -13.94 13.50 -5.81
CA GLU A 471 -15.32 13.96 -5.58
C GLU A 471 -15.56 15.37 -6.16
N GLY A 472 -14.52 16.21 -6.19
CA GLY A 472 -14.52 17.50 -6.86
C GLY A 472 -14.46 17.43 -8.40
N GLY A 473 -14.40 16.24 -8.96
CA GLY A 473 -14.36 16.02 -10.43
C GLY A 473 -12.96 16.09 -11.04
N TYR A 474 -11.90 16.03 -10.23
CA TYR A 474 -10.52 15.99 -10.71
C TYR A 474 -9.99 14.56 -10.73
N GLN A 475 -9.07 14.25 -11.64
CA GLN A 475 -8.28 13.00 -11.64
C GLN A 475 -6.82 13.35 -11.45
N PRO A 476 -6.32 13.40 -10.18
CA PRO A 476 -4.94 13.78 -9.89
C PRO A 476 -3.97 12.69 -10.30
N GLN A 477 -2.78 13.09 -10.73
CA GLN A 477 -1.61 12.23 -10.81
C GLN A 477 -1.03 12.03 -9.40
N VAL A 478 -0.31 10.95 -9.18
CA VAL A 478 0.43 10.68 -7.93
C VAL A 478 1.88 10.48 -8.29
N PHE A 479 2.78 11.11 -7.56
CA PHE A 479 4.22 11.04 -7.81
C PHE A 479 4.97 10.70 -6.53
N GLU A 480 5.94 9.81 -6.64
CA GLU A 480 6.96 9.63 -5.61
C GLU A 480 8.00 10.73 -5.72
N LEU A 481 8.13 11.56 -4.68
CA LEU A 481 8.91 12.81 -4.71
C LEU A 481 10.40 12.59 -4.98
N ASP A 482 10.99 11.52 -4.45
CA ASP A 482 12.40 11.19 -4.71
C ASP A 482 12.67 10.84 -6.18
N ARG A 483 11.69 10.24 -6.86
CA ARG A 483 11.86 9.69 -8.21
C ARG A 483 11.38 10.58 -9.33
N VAL A 484 10.30 11.32 -9.09
CA VAL A 484 9.67 12.15 -10.12
C VAL A 484 10.67 13.10 -10.76
N THR A 485 10.65 13.18 -12.08
CA THR A 485 11.50 14.10 -12.83
C THR A 485 10.89 15.50 -12.91
N PRO A 486 11.71 16.55 -13.17
CA PRO A 486 11.18 17.89 -13.42
C PRO A 486 10.20 17.95 -14.58
N GLU A 487 10.41 17.16 -15.65
CA GLU A 487 9.55 17.08 -16.82
C GLU A 487 8.17 16.50 -16.48
N GLU A 488 8.13 15.45 -15.64
CA GLU A 488 6.88 14.87 -15.15
C GLU A 488 6.13 15.87 -14.26
N LEU A 489 6.82 16.58 -13.37
CA LEU A 489 6.22 17.64 -12.55
C LEU A 489 5.66 18.79 -13.40
N ALA A 490 6.32 19.15 -14.50
CA ALA A 490 5.88 20.19 -15.42
C ALA A 490 4.54 19.86 -16.13
N SER A 491 4.09 18.59 -16.13
CA SER A 491 2.75 18.21 -16.60
C SER A 491 1.63 18.75 -15.69
N CYS A 492 1.96 19.16 -14.48
CA CYS A 492 1.04 19.71 -13.49
C CYS A 492 1.13 21.23 -13.40
N ARG A 493 0.00 21.88 -13.15
CA ARG A 493 -0.07 23.29 -12.74
C ARG A 493 -0.07 23.44 -11.24
N ILE A 494 -0.59 22.42 -10.52
CA ILE A 494 -0.70 22.41 -9.06
C ILE A 494 -0.11 21.11 -8.56
N LEU A 495 0.76 21.21 -7.56
CA LEU A 495 1.24 20.08 -6.78
C LEU A 495 0.76 20.21 -5.33
N PHE A 496 0.23 19.13 -4.79
CA PHE A 496 -0.14 19.02 -3.40
C PHE A 496 0.90 18.19 -2.64
N PHE A 497 1.30 18.66 -1.47
CA PHE A 497 2.24 17.97 -0.62
C PHE A 497 1.77 17.99 0.84
N ASN A 498 1.56 16.82 1.44
CA ASN A 498 1.35 16.69 2.87
C ASN A 498 2.72 16.59 3.55
N SER A 499 3.14 17.67 4.19
CA SER A 499 4.46 17.78 4.78
C SER A 499 4.61 16.91 6.02
N THR A 500 5.75 16.23 6.12
CA THR A 500 6.17 15.44 7.28
C THR A 500 7.05 16.22 8.26
N GLY A 501 7.50 17.40 7.85
CA GLY A 501 8.43 18.23 8.61
C GLY A 501 9.92 18.00 8.33
N HIS A 502 10.29 16.89 7.68
CA HIS A 502 11.67 16.62 7.26
C HIS A 502 11.72 16.30 5.78
N LEU A 503 12.47 17.09 5.04
CA LEU A 503 12.66 16.91 3.60
C LEU A 503 14.13 17.17 3.26
N LYS A 504 14.69 16.32 2.38
CA LYS A 504 16.06 16.50 1.87
C LYS A 504 16.18 17.82 1.12
N GLU A 505 17.29 18.53 1.28
CA GLU A 505 17.54 19.81 0.62
C GLU A 505 17.39 19.71 -0.91
N SER A 506 17.85 18.64 -1.53
CA SER A 506 17.70 18.43 -2.97
C SER A 506 16.24 18.35 -3.43
N LEU A 507 15.33 17.87 -2.57
CA LEU A 507 13.89 17.82 -2.86
C LEU A 507 13.23 19.17 -2.63
N VAL A 508 13.69 19.94 -1.65
CA VAL A 508 13.27 21.35 -1.48
C VAL A 508 13.61 22.14 -2.74
N GLN A 509 14.87 22.04 -3.23
CA GLN A 509 15.32 22.70 -4.45
C GLN A 509 14.50 22.26 -5.68
N LYS A 510 14.14 20.95 -5.79
CA LYS A 510 13.26 20.44 -6.86
C LYS A 510 11.87 21.12 -6.80
N LEU A 511 11.29 21.26 -5.62
CA LEU A 511 10.00 21.93 -5.42
C LEU A 511 10.09 23.44 -5.68
N GLU A 512 11.17 24.09 -5.26
CA GLU A 512 11.43 25.51 -5.56
C GLU A 512 11.53 25.75 -7.07
N ALA A 513 12.27 24.90 -7.78
CA ALA A 513 12.38 24.99 -9.25
C ALA A 513 11.03 24.84 -9.95
N PHE A 514 10.15 23.95 -9.47
CA PHE A 514 8.79 23.82 -10.00
C PHE A 514 7.98 25.12 -9.82
N VAL A 515 8.08 25.76 -8.65
CA VAL A 515 7.36 27.00 -8.36
C VAL A 515 7.96 28.16 -9.17
N ASP A 516 9.30 28.28 -9.23
CA ASP A 516 9.97 29.30 -10.01
C ASP A 516 9.65 29.22 -11.52
N ALA A 517 9.32 28.02 -12.02
CA ALA A 517 8.85 27.80 -13.40
C ALA A 517 7.35 28.10 -13.61
N GLY A 518 6.66 28.70 -12.66
CA GLY A 518 5.24 29.09 -12.76
C GLY A 518 4.23 28.13 -12.13
N GLY A 519 4.68 27.02 -11.54
CA GLY A 519 3.85 26.08 -10.83
C GLY A 519 3.27 26.62 -9.52
N THR A 520 2.23 25.97 -9.01
CA THR A 520 1.68 26.26 -7.68
C THR A 520 1.90 25.07 -6.76
N LEU A 521 2.65 25.24 -5.68
CA LEU A 521 2.82 24.24 -4.63
C LEU A 521 1.86 24.53 -3.48
N VAL A 522 1.01 23.56 -3.12
CA VAL A 522 0.11 23.63 -1.96
C VAL A 522 0.58 22.62 -0.91
N THR A 523 1.06 23.12 0.21
CA THR A 523 1.57 22.29 1.31
C THR A 523 0.61 22.30 2.49
N PHE A 524 0.31 21.12 3.03
CA PHE A 524 -0.51 20.93 4.23
C PHE A 524 0.36 20.43 5.40
N GLY A 525 -0.09 20.72 6.62
CA GLY A 525 0.45 20.14 7.84
C GLY A 525 1.51 20.96 8.52
N VAL A 526 2.65 20.36 8.85
CA VAL A 526 3.74 20.96 9.59
C VAL A 526 4.78 21.51 8.61
N PRO A 527 5.25 22.77 8.79
CA PRO A 527 6.34 23.27 7.94
C PRO A 527 7.64 22.52 8.19
N PHE A 528 8.51 22.46 7.21
CA PHE A 528 9.83 21.85 7.33
C PHE A 528 10.63 22.39 8.51
N VAL A 529 11.32 21.50 9.23
CA VAL A 529 11.99 21.84 10.48
C VAL A 529 13.34 22.52 10.24
N GLU A 530 14.03 22.16 9.16
CA GLU A 530 15.40 22.60 8.87
C GLU A 530 15.43 23.68 7.79
N GLY A 531 16.10 24.81 8.11
CA GLY A 531 16.40 25.89 7.18
C GLY A 531 15.30 26.95 7.00
N ASP A 532 15.71 28.09 6.46
CA ASP A 532 14.85 29.20 6.03
C ASP A 532 14.53 28.99 4.54
N HIS A 533 13.46 28.22 4.26
CA HIS A 533 13.09 27.91 2.89
C HIS A 533 12.16 28.97 2.31
N ARG A 534 12.42 29.38 1.08
CA ARG A 534 11.59 30.31 0.30
C ARG A 534 10.15 29.80 0.11
N LEU A 535 9.95 28.48 0.15
CA LEU A 535 8.63 27.83 0.00
C LEU A 535 7.63 28.20 1.12
N PHE A 536 8.09 28.61 2.30
CA PHE A 536 7.24 28.87 3.48
C PHE A 536 7.58 30.18 4.18
N PRO A 537 7.40 31.34 3.52
CA PRO A 537 7.89 32.61 4.03
C PRO A 537 7.13 33.17 5.24
N GLY A 538 5.99 32.62 5.62
CA GLY A 538 5.13 33.19 6.67
C GLY A 538 4.90 32.31 7.89
N ARG A 539 5.72 31.29 8.11
CA ARG A 539 5.50 30.33 9.22
C ARG A 539 5.70 30.99 10.60
N THR A 540 4.90 30.55 11.57
CA THR A 540 5.11 30.89 12.98
C THR A 540 5.33 29.62 13.81
N LYS A 541 5.99 29.73 14.98
CA LYS A 541 6.13 28.63 15.94
C LYS A 541 4.88 28.42 16.79
N ARG A 542 3.82 29.22 16.60
CA ARG A 542 2.63 29.17 17.43
C ARG A 542 1.66 28.12 16.87
N THR A 543 1.38 27.08 17.66
CA THR A 543 0.45 26.01 17.31
C THR A 543 -0.71 25.98 18.30
N TRP A 544 -1.90 25.65 17.81
CA TRP A 544 -3.03 25.27 18.62
C TRP A 544 -3.20 23.75 18.53
N ARG A 545 -3.53 23.10 19.65
CA ARG A 545 -3.69 21.66 19.74
C ARG A 545 -5.05 21.32 20.29
N PRO A 546 -5.80 20.40 19.67
CA PRO A 546 -6.95 19.81 20.32
C PRO A 546 -6.46 19.01 21.55
N ARG A 547 -6.86 19.41 22.75
CA ARG A 547 -6.55 18.63 23.95
C ARG A 547 -7.36 17.34 23.94
N SER A 548 -6.81 16.25 23.45
CA SER A 548 -7.41 14.94 23.63
C SER A 548 -6.36 13.86 23.86
N LEU A 549 -6.12 13.60 25.15
CA LEU A 549 -5.33 12.45 25.62
C LEU A 549 -5.78 11.11 25.04
N ALA A 550 -6.99 11.02 24.56
CA ALA A 550 -7.63 9.79 24.19
C ALA A 550 -7.47 9.41 22.71
N VAL A 551 -7.25 10.37 21.77
CA VAL A 551 -6.81 10.05 20.40
C VAL A 551 -5.45 9.37 20.46
N VAL A 552 -4.59 9.88 21.32
CA VAL A 552 -3.27 9.36 21.62
C VAL A 552 -3.31 7.96 22.23
N ALA A 553 -4.10 7.77 23.29
CA ALA A 553 -4.27 6.47 23.92
C ALA A 553 -4.82 5.44 22.94
N GLY A 554 -5.77 5.84 22.07
CA GLY A 554 -6.31 4.98 21.02
C GLY A 554 -5.26 4.51 20.03
N THR A 555 -4.45 5.41 19.47
CA THR A 555 -3.43 5.07 18.47
C THR A 555 -2.30 4.22 19.05
N VAL A 556 -1.80 4.59 20.25
CA VAL A 556 -0.76 3.82 20.93
C VAL A 556 -1.27 2.44 21.32
N THR A 557 -2.51 2.34 21.77
CA THR A 557 -3.09 1.04 22.15
C THR A 557 -3.37 0.17 20.93
N ASP A 558 -3.75 0.76 19.79
CA ASP A 558 -3.97 0.03 18.55
C ASP A 558 -2.64 -0.54 17.99
N LEU A 559 -1.57 0.27 17.99
CA LEU A 559 -0.23 -0.19 17.63
C LEU A 559 0.26 -1.27 18.63
N ALA A 560 0.05 -1.08 19.92
CA ALA A 560 0.43 -2.06 20.94
C ALA A 560 -0.36 -3.37 20.83
N VAL A 561 -1.67 -3.30 20.50
CA VAL A 561 -2.50 -4.49 20.27
C VAL A 561 -2.09 -5.22 19.00
N PHE A 562 -1.77 -4.51 17.93
CA PHE A 562 -1.21 -5.10 16.71
C PHE A 562 0.09 -5.84 17.02
N HIS A 563 1.05 -5.18 17.68
CA HIS A 563 2.32 -5.78 18.07
C HIS A 563 2.18 -6.98 19.04
N LEU A 564 1.29 -6.89 20.01
CA LEU A 564 1.02 -8.00 20.96
C LEU A 564 0.35 -9.19 20.26
N ARG A 565 -0.45 -8.94 19.22
CA ARG A 565 -1.17 -9.96 18.48
C ARG A 565 -0.24 -10.74 17.53
N GLU A 566 0.66 -10.04 16.84
CA GLU A 566 1.66 -10.66 15.96
C GLU A 566 2.75 -11.40 16.74
N ARG A 567 3.20 -10.85 17.88
CA ARG A 567 4.27 -11.46 18.68
C ARG A 567 3.87 -12.67 19.49
N ARG A 568 2.64 -12.75 19.92
CA ARG A 568 2.15 -13.89 20.67
C ARG A 568 0.99 -14.48 19.91
N LYS A 569 1.18 -15.70 19.44
CA LYS A 569 0.06 -16.59 19.17
C LYS A 569 -0.85 -16.49 20.40
N ILE A 570 -1.89 -15.66 20.30
CA ILE A 570 -2.85 -15.51 21.39
C ILE A 570 -3.71 -16.77 21.38
N SER A 571 -3.07 -17.87 21.74
CA SER A 571 -3.73 -19.13 22.08
C SER A 571 -4.34 -19.08 23.46
N HIS A 572 -3.93 -18.10 24.32
CA HIS A 572 -4.43 -18.04 25.68
C HIS A 572 -5.83 -17.41 25.71
N PRO A 573 -6.89 -18.15 26.08
CA PRO A 573 -8.28 -17.68 26.07
C PRO A 573 -8.50 -16.38 26.87
N LEU A 574 -7.75 -16.19 27.96
CA LEU A 574 -7.83 -14.99 28.80
C LEU A 574 -7.36 -13.71 28.10
N VAL A 575 -6.29 -13.79 27.32
CA VAL A 575 -5.77 -12.62 26.59
C VAL A 575 -6.71 -12.25 25.46
N ARG A 576 -7.25 -13.24 24.74
CA ARG A 576 -8.27 -13.05 23.70
C ARG A 576 -9.54 -12.44 24.31
N PHE A 577 -10.01 -12.97 25.42
CA PHE A 577 -11.17 -12.44 26.15
C PHE A 577 -10.95 -11.00 26.63
N THR A 578 -9.77 -10.68 27.15
CA THR A 578 -9.43 -9.33 27.62
C THR A 578 -9.40 -8.34 26.47
N ILE A 579 -8.85 -8.71 25.33
CA ILE A 579 -8.83 -7.86 24.12
C ILE A 579 -10.26 -7.66 23.58
N GLU A 580 -11.06 -8.73 23.47
CA GLU A 580 -12.45 -8.68 23.00
C GLU A 580 -13.34 -7.84 23.93
N LYS A 581 -13.10 -7.86 25.25
CA LYS A 581 -13.85 -7.06 26.23
C LYS A 581 -13.37 -5.61 26.33
N LEU A 582 -12.08 -5.34 26.15
CA LEU A 582 -11.56 -3.98 26.13
C LEU A 582 -11.88 -3.25 24.82
N GLN A 583 -12.06 -3.97 23.71
CA GLN A 583 -12.35 -3.39 22.41
C GLN A 583 -13.58 -2.46 22.37
N PRO A 584 -14.74 -2.80 23.00
CA PRO A 584 -15.88 -1.87 23.09
C PRO A 584 -15.58 -0.63 23.93
N VAL A 585 -14.84 -0.79 25.05
CA VAL A 585 -14.43 0.34 25.91
C VAL A 585 -13.46 1.26 25.18
N MET A 586 -12.50 0.70 24.45
CA MET A 586 -11.58 1.45 23.60
C MET A 586 -12.30 2.15 22.45
N SER A 587 -13.31 1.51 21.85
CA SER A 587 -14.17 2.11 20.85
C SER A 587 -15.01 3.25 21.44
N MET A 588 -15.54 3.10 22.64
CA MET A 588 -16.24 4.18 23.37
C MET A 588 -15.31 5.34 23.71
N VAL A 589 -14.09 5.07 24.16
CA VAL A 589 -13.09 6.10 24.44
C VAL A 589 -12.70 6.81 23.13
N LYS A 590 -12.51 6.11 22.02
CA LYS A 590 -12.34 6.69 20.69
C LYS A 590 -13.53 7.57 20.27
N HIS A 591 -14.72 7.19 20.62
CA HIS A 591 -15.95 7.96 20.30
C HIS A 591 -16.12 9.19 21.18
N ALA A 592 -15.67 9.17 22.43
CA ALA A 592 -15.78 10.30 23.36
C ALA A 592 -14.79 11.45 23.09
N THR A 593 -13.74 11.20 22.30
CA THR A 593 -12.62 12.12 22.10
C THR A 593 -12.60 12.85 20.76
N ARG A 594 -13.75 13.23 20.28
CA ARG A 594 -13.97 13.92 19.01
C ARG A 594 -13.60 15.41 19.08
N ALA A 595 -12.41 15.72 19.54
CA ALA A 595 -11.91 17.08 19.50
C ALA A 595 -11.53 17.48 18.09
N GLY A 596 -12.12 18.53 17.60
CA GLY A 596 -11.78 19.18 16.34
C GLY A 596 -12.36 20.59 16.34
N VAL A 597 -11.99 21.36 15.36
CA VAL A 597 -12.45 22.74 15.24
C VAL A 597 -12.97 23.03 13.84
N TRP A 598 -13.87 23.99 13.76
CA TRP A 598 -14.30 24.59 12.52
C TRP A 598 -13.38 25.76 12.17
N LEU A 599 -12.65 25.63 11.09
CA LEU A 599 -11.91 26.72 10.46
C LEU A 599 -12.85 27.50 9.54
N THR A 600 -12.50 28.74 9.22
CA THR A 600 -13.25 29.56 8.26
C THR A 600 -12.50 29.61 6.94
N ASP A 601 -13.12 29.23 5.85
CA ASP A 601 -12.67 29.47 4.49
C ASP A 601 -12.74 30.97 4.20
N SER A 602 -11.57 31.60 4.05
CA SER A 602 -11.47 33.03 3.80
C SER A 602 -11.77 33.39 2.34
N MET A 603 -11.78 32.43 1.43
CA MET A 603 -12.08 32.66 0.02
C MET A 603 -13.59 32.81 -0.25
N HIS A 604 -14.43 31.99 0.42
CA HIS A 604 -15.85 31.90 0.15
C HIS A 604 -16.74 31.97 1.40
N GLY A 605 -16.17 32.15 2.59
CA GLY A 605 -16.91 32.28 3.85
C GLY A 605 -17.45 30.97 4.42
N GLY A 606 -17.11 29.83 3.83
CA GLY A 606 -17.52 28.50 4.28
C GLY A 606 -16.86 28.07 5.59
N LYS A 607 -17.24 26.90 6.10
CA LYS A 607 -16.61 26.26 7.26
C LYS A 607 -15.91 24.98 6.83
N VAL A 608 -14.72 24.75 7.40
CA VAL A 608 -13.89 23.57 7.12
C VAL A 608 -13.59 22.87 8.44
N TRP A 609 -13.93 21.59 8.52
CA TRP A 609 -13.65 20.82 9.72
C TRP A 609 -12.18 20.40 9.76
N CYS A 610 -11.55 20.60 10.91
CA CYS A 610 -10.21 20.15 11.19
C CYS A 610 -10.17 19.35 12.50
N SER A 611 -9.64 18.13 12.45
CA SER A 611 -9.43 17.25 13.60
C SER A 611 -7.97 17.13 14.02
N ARG A 612 -7.10 17.92 13.39
CA ARG A 612 -5.65 17.86 13.56
C ARG A 612 -5.09 19.14 14.15
N MET A 613 -3.80 19.11 14.45
CA MET A 613 -3.07 20.29 14.90
C MET A 613 -3.22 21.44 13.89
N VAL A 614 -3.38 22.64 14.41
CA VAL A 614 -3.49 23.85 13.60
C VAL A 614 -2.26 24.75 13.88
N THR A 615 -1.48 24.99 12.85
CA THR A 615 -0.34 25.91 12.88
C THR A 615 -0.77 27.28 12.38
N TYR A 616 -0.63 28.31 13.21
CA TYR A 616 -0.87 29.68 12.77
C TYR A 616 0.26 30.17 11.88
N VAL A 617 -0.09 31.03 10.93
CA VAL A 617 0.83 31.60 9.97
C VAL A 617 0.73 33.13 9.93
N THR A 618 1.77 33.77 9.45
CA THR A 618 1.73 35.18 9.03
C THR A 618 1.57 35.20 7.52
N VAL A 619 0.57 35.90 7.01
CA VAL A 619 0.40 36.05 5.56
C VAL A 619 1.56 36.90 5.02
N PRO A 620 2.37 36.41 4.07
CA PRO A 620 3.49 37.13 3.49
C PRO A 620 3.03 38.38 2.72
N ALA A 621 3.93 39.30 2.48
CA ALA A 621 3.67 40.48 1.63
C ALA A 621 3.21 40.03 0.22
N GLY A 622 2.12 40.59 -0.28
CA GLY A 622 1.52 40.23 -1.56
C GLY A 622 0.72 38.92 -1.49
N GLY A 623 0.67 38.24 -0.34
CA GLY A 623 -0.10 37.04 -0.15
C GLY A 623 -1.56 37.28 0.21
N THR A 624 -2.38 36.22 0.06
CA THR A 624 -3.82 36.19 0.39
C THR A 624 -4.08 35.14 1.43
N GLU A 625 -4.90 35.44 2.45
CA GLU A 625 -5.37 34.46 3.42
C GLU A 625 -6.34 33.47 2.75
N LEU A 626 -6.10 32.18 2.94
CA LEU A 626 -6.96 31.12 2.42
C LEU A 626 -7.92 30.58 3.48
N ILE A 627 -7.46 30.47 4.73
CA ILE A 627 -8.19 29.84 5.82
C ILE A 627 -7.73 30.40 7.15
N ASN A 628 -8.66 30.57 8.10
CA ASN A 628 -8.36 31.07 9.43
C ASN A 628 -9.07 30.31 10.53
N TYR A 629 -8.56 30.44 11.76
CA TYR A 629 -9.21 30.03 13.00
C TYR A 629 -9.35 31.22 13.93
N MET A 630 -10.58 31.56 14.31
CA MET A 630 -10.87 32.72 15.19
C MET A 630 -10.20 34.03 14.69
N LYS A 631 -10.23 34.28 13.38
CA LYS A 631 -9.63 35.41 12.69
C LYS A 631 -8.07 35.43 12.67
N ALA A 632 -7.42 34.39 13.18
CA ALA A 632 -5.98 34.23 13.02
C ALA A 632 -5.67 33.38 11.79
N PRO A 633 -4.83 33.79 10.86
CA PRO A 633 -4.50 33.03 9.66
C PRO A 633 -3.91 31.65 9.99
N VAL A 634 -4.40 30.65 9.29
CA VAL A 634 -3.92 29.25 9.34
C VAL A 634 -3.36 28.84 7.99
N GLY A 635 -3.72 29.54 6.92
CA GLY A 635 -3.19 29.29 5.60
C GLY A 635 -3.21 30.51 4.71
N TYR A 636 -2.27 30.54 3.78
CA TYR A 636 -2.10 31.60 2.81
C TYR A 636 -1.74 31.07 1.42
N LEU A 637 -1.90 31.92 0.41
CA LEU A 637 -1.35 31.80 -0.93
C LEU A 637 -0.48 33.03 -1.18
N ALA A 638 0.76 32.83 -1.59
CA ALA A 638 1.71 33.92 -1.84
C ALA A 638 2.46 33.73 -3.17
N PRO A 639 2.84 34.80 -3.87
CA PRO A 639 3.71 34.71 -5.04
C PRO A 639 5.12 34.26 -4.64
N MET A 640 5.75 33.49 -5.54
CA MET A 640 7.13 33.03 -5.42
C MET A 640 7.68 32.79 -6.84
N GLY A 641 8.71 33.54 -7.25
CA GLY A 641 9.19 33.46 -8.63
C GLY A 641 8.07 33.81 -9.63
N GLU A 642 7.96 33.01 -10.67
CA GLU A 642 6.86 33.09 -11.64
C GLU A 642 5.59 32.36 -11.18
N GLY A 643 5.67 31.57 -10.12
CA GLY A 643 4.57 30.76 -9.60
C GLY A 643 4.05 31.22 -8.24
N ARG A 644 3.50 30.29 -7.48
CA ARG A 644 2.88 30.56 -6.18
C ARG A 644 3.15 29.42 -5.20
N THR A 645 3.25 29.77 -3.92
CA THR A 645 3.25 28.81 -2.83
C THR A 645 2.03 29.03 -1.94
N ALA A 646 1.35 27.96 -1.58
CA ALA A 646 0.29 27.97 -0.58
C ALA A 646 0.69 27.07 0.58
N PHE A 647 0.48 27.56 1.80
CA PHE A 647 0.67 26.77 2.99
C PHE A 647 -0.63 26.76 3.81
N ILE A 648 -1.04 25.57 4.22
CA ILE A 648 -2.20 25.33 5.07
C ILE A 648 -1.73 24.56 6.31
N GLY A 649 -1.70 25.21 7.46
CA GLY A 649 -1.11 24.74 8.71
C GLY A 649 -1.88 23.61 9.38
N THR A 650 -2.48 22.71 8.62
CA THR A 650 -3.16 21.52 9.13
C THR A 650 -3.36 20.48 8.04
N LEU A 651 -3.56 19.21 8.44
CA LEU A 651 -3.89 18.11 7.54
C LEU A 651 -5.42 17.96 7.45
N LEU A 652 -5.99 18.14 6.27
CA LEU A 652 -7.44 18.08 6.03
C LEU A 652 -7.91 16.72 5.50
N GLY A 653 -7.05 16.01 4.74
CA GLY A 653 -7.40 14.73 4.11
C GLY A 653 -7.92 13.63 5.03
N PRO A 654 -7.38 13.43 6.25
CA PRO A 654 -7.76 12.28 7.10
C PRO A 654 -9.25 12.16 7.38
N ILE A 655 -10.02 13.24 7.43
CA ILE A 655 -11.47 13.18 7.64
C ILE A 655 -12.23 12.63 6.43
N VAL A 656 -11.65 12.76 5.23
CA VAL A 656 -12.30 12.31 3.99
C VAL A 656 -12.21 10.81 3.83
N ASP A 657 -11.08 10.22 4.24
CA ASP A 657 -10.77 8.81 3.99
C ASP A 657 -10.55 7.96 5.26
N SER A 658 -10.96 8.41 6.41
CA SER A 658 -10.86 7.65 7.67
C SER A 658 -12.16 7.66 8.47
N PRO A 659 -13.28 7.16 7.92
CA PRO A 659 -14.59 7.24 8.56
C PRO A 659 -14.63 6.54 9.93
N GLY A 660 -13.88 5.46 10.13
CA GLY A 660 -13.81 4.74 11.40
C GLY A 660 -13.16 5.52 12.55
N TYR A 661 -12.28 6.49 12.24
CA TYR A 661 -11.58 7.33 13.22
C TYR A 661 -12.38 8.57 13.58
N TYR A 662 -13.05 9.16 12.60
CA TYR A 662 -13.66 10.48 12.72
C TYR A 662 -15.16 10.42 12.59
N LEU A 663 -15.84 9.41 13.05
CA LEU A 663 -17.27 9.27 12.89
C LEU A 663 -17.74 9.65 11.48
N ASP A 664 -18.51 8.82 10.94
CA ASP A 664 -19.18 9.05 9.66
C ASP A 664 -20.11 10.29 9.80
N ASP A 665 -19.49 11.48 9.74
CA ASP A 665 -20.18 12.76 9.71
C ASP A 665 -20.07 13.34 8.29
N PRO A 666 -21.08 13.12 7.46
CA PRO A 666 -21.06 13.58 6.07
C PRO A 666 -20.83 15.08 5.92
N ALA A 667 -21.30 15.87 6.88
CA ALA A 667 -21.15 17.34 6.84
C ALA A 667 -19.69 17.76 7.03
N ARG A 668 -18.96 17.10 7.91
CA ARG A 668 -17.53 17.36 8.13
C ARG A 668 -16.70 16.98 6.92
N LYS A 669 -16.92 15.77 6.39
CA LYS A 669 -16.27 15.32 5.15
C LYS A 669 -16.57 16.30 4.00
N GLN A 670 -17.84 16.62 3.78
CA GLN A 670 -18.27 17.53 2.71
C GLN A 670 -17.66 18.92 2.85
N SER A 671 -17.42 19.41 4.08
CA SER A 671 -16.78 20.71 4.28
C SER A 671 -15.35 20.75 3.73
N VAL A 672 -14.58 19.66 3.87
CA VAL A 672 -13.23 19.54 3.31
C VAL A 672 -13.27 19.40 1.80
N VAL A 673 -14.16 18.55 1.26
CA VAL A 673 -14.34 18.40 -0.19
C VAL A 673 -14.68 19.75 -0.83
N SER A 674 -15.61 20.50 -0.22
CA SER A 674 -16.00 21.84 -0.69
C SER A 674 -14.85 22.83 -0.66
N PHE A 675 -14.05 22.84 0.43
CA PHE A 675 -12.90 23.70 0.54
C PHE A 675 -11.83 23.41 -0.53
N ILE A 676 -11.50 22.12 -0.74
CA ILE A 676 -10.52 21.73 -1.77
C ILE A 676 -11.05 22.10 -3.15
N SER A 677 -12.33 21.89 -3.45
CA SER A 677 -12.95 22.31 -4.72
C SER A 677 -12.89 23.82 -4.91
N SER A 678 -13.18 24.61 -3.86
CA SER A 678 -13.07 26.07 -3.86
C SER A 678 -11.65 26.53 -4.10
N LEU A 679 -10.67 25.89 -3.44
CA LEU A 679 -9.25 26.15 -3.63
C LEU A 679 -8.84 25.90 -5.10
N MET A 680 -9.27 24.80 -5.68
CA MET A 680 -8.99 24.47 -7.09
C MET A 680 -9.52 25.51 -8.05
N VAL A 681 -10.76 25.98 -7.83
CA VAL A 681 -11.37 27.06 -8.63
C VAL A 681 -10.57 28.36 -8.44
N HIS A 682 -10.22 28.72 -7.21
CA HIS A 682 -9.40 29.90 -6.89
C HIS A 682 -8.02 29.85 -7.56
N LEU A 683 -7.44 28.66 -7.68
CA LEU A 683 -6.16 28.41 -8.36
C LEU A 683 -6.30 28.33 -9.90
N GLY A 684 -7.53 28.42 -10.45
CA GLY A 684 -7.81 28.49 -11.87
C GLY A 684 -7.74 27.15 -12.60
N VAL A 685 -7.96 26.04 -11.92
CA VAL A 685 -8.02 24.71 -12.53
C VAL A 685 -9.47 24.23 -12.57
N LYS A 686 -9.97 23.96 -13.78
CA LYS A 686 -11.32 23.42 -13.98
C LYS A 686 -11.35 21.91 -13.67
N PRO A 687 -12.45 21.39 -13.11
CA PRO A 687 -12.62 19.95 -12.94
C PRO A 687 -12.76 19.26 -14.31
N LEU A 688 -12.31 18.02 -14.39
CA LEU A 688 -12.42 17.18 -15.58
C LEU A 688 -13.86 16.73 -15.81
N THR A 689 -14.61 16.51 -14.73
CA THR A 689 -16.03 16.13 -14.72
C THR A 689 -16.79 16.99 -13.72
N ARG A 690 -18.12 16.94 -13.74
CA ARG A 690 -18.90 17.59 -12.67
C ARG A 690 -18.61 16.91 -11.31
N PRO A 691 -18.55 17.69 -10.22
CA PRO A 691 -18.41 17.13 -8.87
C PRO A 691 -19.54 16.13 -8.55
N MET A 692 -19.19 15.00 -7.95
CA MET A 692 -20.14 13.95 -7.56
C MET A 692 -19.82 13.46 -6.15
N SER A 693 -20.56 13.92 -5.15
CA SER A 693 -20.34 13.49 -3.76
C SER A 693 -20.52 11.98 -3.61
N GLY A 694 -19.53 11.31 -3.02
CA GLY A 694 -19.55 9.87 -2.77
C GLY A 694 -19.49 8.96 -4.02
N ILE A 695 -19.33 9.53 -5.20
CA ILE A 695 -19.04 8.76 -6.42
C ILE A 695 -17.67 9.19 -6.95
N GLU A 696 -16.80 8.21 -7.13
CA GLU A 696 -15.48 8.38 -7.72
C GLU A 696 -15.56 8.10 -9.22
N PRO A 697 -15.42 9.11 -10.10
CA PRO A 697 -15.31 8.91 -11.53
C PRO A 697 -13.88 8.50 -11.93
N VAL A 698 -13.79 7.61 -12.91
CA VAL A 698 -12.56 7.26 -13.61
C VAL A 698 -12.84 7.39 -15.10
N VAL A 699 -12.18 8.32 -15.75
CA VAL A 699 -12.32 8.55 -17.19
C VAL A 699 -11.05 8.10 -17.89
N ARG A 700 -11.20 7.27 -18.93
CA ARG A 700 -10.07 6.75 -19.69
C ARG A 700 -10.35 6.87 -21.18
N LYS A 701 -9.33 7.22 -21.97
CA LYS A 701 -9.39 7.23 -23.43
C LYS A 701 -9.10 5.84 -23.96
N THR A 702 -9.91 5.38 -24.91
CA THR A 702 -9.73 4.08 -25.57
C THR A 702 -9.54 4.28 -27.07
N PRO A 703 -9.02 3.30 -27.80
CA PRO A 703 -9.06 3.33 -29.26
C PRO A 703 -10.52 3.34 -29.75
N GLY A 704 -11.03 4.50 -30.14
CA GLY A 704 -12.37 4.69 -30.69
C GLY A 704 -13.47 5.04 -29.67
N GLY A 705 -13.09 5.53 -28.47
CA GLY A 705 -14.10 6.01 -27.53
C GLY A 705 -13.58 6.38 -26.15
N THR A 706 -14.52 6.43 -25.22
CA THR A 706 -14.28 6.77 -23.81
C THR A 706 -14.77 5.66 -22.90
N LEU A 707 -13.92 5.20 -22.00
CA LEU A 707 -14.31 4.33 -20.90
C LEU A 707 -14.52 5.17 -19.64
N ILE A 708 -15.65 4.96 -18.99
CA ILE A 708 -16.02 5.60 -17.74
C ILE A 708 -16.25 4.52 -16.69
N GLY A 709 -15.48 4.56 -15.59
CA GLY A 709 -15.76 3.84 -14.37
C GLY A 709 -16.38 4.77 -13.33
N LEU A 710 -17.44 4.37 -12.70
CA LEU A 710 -18.04 5.06 -11.57
C LEU A 710 -18.03 4.13 -10.36
N ILE A 711 -17.41 4.54 -9.28
CA ILE A 711 -17.31 3.74 -8.04
C ILE A 711 -18.13 4.44 -6.97
N ASN A 712 -19.25 3.84 -6.55
CA ASN A 712 -20.07 4.40 -5.47
C ASN A 712 -19.46 4.08 -4.11
N ARG A 713 -18.92 5.10 -3.45
CA ARG A 713 -18.34 5.04 -2.10
C ARG A 713 -19.36 5.38 -1.00
N GLY A 714 -20.60 5.61 -1.38
CA GLY A 714 -21.66 6.06 -0.48
C GLY A 714 -22.96 5.25 -0.60
N SER A 715 -24.05 5.87 -0.17
CA SER A 715 -25.40 5.32 -0.32
C SER A 715 -25.86 5.29 -1.77
N GLU A 716 -26.92 4.54 -2.02
CA GLU A 716 -27.64 4.51 -3.30
C GLU A 716 -28.07 5.92 -3.72
N ARG A 717 -27.85 6.29 -5.00
CA ARG A 717 -28.13 7.64 -5.51
C ARG A 717 -28.20 7.76 -7.01
N ASP A 718 -28.87 8.80 -7.46
CA ASP A 718 -28.79 9.23 -8.86
C ASP A 718 -27.51 10.03 -9.12
N PHE A 719 -27.07 10.05 -10.38
CA PHE A 719 -25.93 10.83 -10.81
C PHE A 719 -26.15 11.46 -12.20
N SER A 720 -25.39 12.53 -12.45
CA SER A 720 -25.31 13.17 -13.76
C SER A 720 -23.88 13.63 -14.01
N MET A 721 -23.33 13.27 -15.16
CA MET A 721 -21.95 13.55 -15.55
C MET A 721 -21.84 13.95 -17.01
N GLY A 722 -21.08 15.02 -17.31
CA GLY A 722 -20.62 15.34 -18.66
C GLY A 722 -19.27 14.68 -18.94
N LEU A 723 -18.90 14.57 -20.20
CA LEU A 723 -17.55 14.20 -20.61
C LEU A 723 -16.56 15.36 -20.36
N PRO A 724 -15.25 15.08 -20.30
CA PRO A 724 -14.23 16.11 -20.30
C PRO A 724 -14.38 17.08 -21.47
N GLU A 725 -13.95 18.33 -21.29
CA GLU A 725 -13.99 19.35 -22.35
C GLU A 725 -13.26 18.86 -23.62
N GLY A 726 -13.94 18.95 -24.77
CA GLY A 726 -13.40 18.49 -26.05
C GLY A 726 -13.57 16.98 -26.34
N TRP A 727 -14.14 16.21 -25.41
CA TRP A 727 -14.46 14.80 -25.65
C TRP A 727 -15.90 14.65 -26.12
N THR A 728 -16.11 13.78 -27.11
CA THR A 728 -17.43 13.51 -27.70
C THR A 728 -17.78 12.03 -27.60
N ALA A 729 -19.06 11.74 -27.54
CA ALA A 729 -19.58 10.39 -27.64
C ALA A 729 -20.98 10.37 -28.26
N SER A 730 -21.28 9.32 -29.01
CA SER A 730 -22.58 9.12 -29.66
C SER A 730 -23.53 8.24 -28.86
N ARG A 731 -23.02 7.18 -28.24
CA ARG A 731 -23.85 6.19 -27.55
C ARG A 731 -23.03 5.33 -26.58
N ILE A 732 -23.69 4.72 -25.61
CA ILE A 732 -23.16 3.63 -24.81
C ILE A 732 -23.13 2.36 -25.68
N THR A 733 -21.97 1.75 -25.83
CA THR A 733 -21.77 0.51 -26.59
C THR A 733 -21.68 -0.72 -25.67
N GLN A 734 -21.23 -0.52 -24.42
CA GLN A 734 -21.06 -1.59 -23.44
C GLN A 734 -21.29 -1.04 -22.03
N GLN A 735 -21.89 -1.86 -21.17
CA GLN A 735 -22.12 -1.53 -19.77
C GLN A 735 -21.91 -2.76 -18.89
N PHE A 736 -21.26 -2.56 -17.75
CA PHE A 736 -21.09 -3.56 -16.70
C PHE A 736 -21.48 -2.97 -15.34
N SER A 737 -22.23 -3.73 -14.54
CA SER A 737 -22.52 -3.47 -13.12
C SER A 737 -22.82 -4.79 -12.42
N TYR A 738 -22.38 -4.95 -11.18
CA TYR A 738 -22.65 -6.16 -10.38
C TYR A 738 -24.02 -6.11 -9.70
N LEU A 739 -24.40 -4.97 -9.13
CA LEU A 739 -25.68 -4.82 -8.41
C LEU A 739 -26.83 -4.29 -9.27
N GLY A 740 -26.61 -4.10 -10.57
CA GLY A 740 -27.62 -3.63 -11.51
C GLY A 740 -27.76 -2.09 -11.59
N SER A 741 -26.71 -1.34 -11.24
CA SER A 741 -26.63 0.09 -11.56
C SER A 741 -26.72 0.31 -13.08
N ARG A 742 -27.33 1.41 -13.50
CA ARG A 742 -27.58 1.68 -14.93
C ARG A 742 -27.35 3.15 -15.26
N ALA A 743 -26.97 3.40 -16.51
CA ALA A 743 -26.85 4.72 -17.08
C ALA A 743 -27.45 4.80 -18.48
N THR A 744 -27.81 6.02 -18.86
CA THR A 744 -28.23 6.40 -20.21
C THR A 744 -27.38 7.56 -20.70
N TRP A 745 -27.25 7.69 -22.01
CA TRP A 745 -26.51 8.75 -22.69
C TRP A 745 -27.44 9.53 -23.65
N ASP A 746 -27.55 10.84 -23.42
CA ASP A 746 -28.31 11.78 -24.24
C ASP A 746 -27.54 13.10 -24.45
N GLY A 747 -26.21 13.02 -24.56
CA GLY A 747 -25.31 14.18 -24.49
C GLY A 747 -24.78 14.40 -23.07
N HIS A 748 -25.43 13.82 -22.09
CA HIS A 748 -24.99 13.69 -20.72
C HIS A 748 -25.19 12.25 -20.24
N LEU A 749 -24.29 11.78 -19.39
CA LEU A 749 -24.44 10.50 -18.73
C LEU A 749 -25.30 10.71 -17.47
N THR A 750 -26.48 10.09 -17.45
CA THR A 750 -27.38 10.11 -16.30
C THR A 750 -27.71 8.69 -15.87
N GLY A 751 -27.92 8.47 -14.60
CA GLY A 751 -28.23 7.12 -14.14
C GLY A 751 -28.44 7.02 -12.63
N HIS A 752 -28.53 5.77 -12.20
CA HIS A 752 -28.73 5.38 -10.80
C HIS A 752 -27.67 4.36 -10.37
N MET A 753 -27.03 4.60 -9.24
CA MET A 753 -26.01 3.70 -8.68
C MET A 753 -26.47 3.12 -7.34
N LYS A 754 -26.40 1.80 -7.24
CA LYS A 754 -26.56 1.07 -6.00
C LYS A 754 -25.38 1.33 -5.04
N SER A 755 -25.65 1.25 -3.74
CA SER A 755 -24.61 1.44 -2.72
C SER A 755 -23.46 0.43 -2.89
N GLY A 756 -22.24 0.92 -2.95
CA GLY A 756 -21.03 0.09 -3.08
C GLY A 756 -20.77 -0.49 -4.48
N ASP A 757 -21.67 -0.28 -5.46
CA ASP A 757 -21.51 -0.82 -6.80
C ASP A 757 -20.43 -0.09 -7.62
N VAL A 758 -19.95 -0.76 -8.65
CA VAL A 758 -19.08 -0.18 -9.68
C VAL A 758 -19.80 -0.31 -11.03
N LEU A 759 -19.96 0.83 -11.70
CA LEU A 759 -20.56 0.89 -13.02
C LEU A 759 -19.47 1.25 -14.04
N CYS A 760 -19.23 0.36 -15.01
CA CYS A 760 -18.33 0.63 -16.12
C CYS A 760 -19.10 0.78 -17.40
N LEU A 761 -18.73 1.79 -18.20
CA LEU A 761 -19.38 2.15 -19.45
C LEU A 761 -18.32 2.38 -20.51
N HIS A 762 -18.60 1.91 -21.72
CA HIS A 762 -17.85 2.32 -22.92
C HIS A 762 -18.76 3.11 -23.84
N LEU A 763 -18.33 4.31 -24.20
CA LEU A 763 -19.02 5.22 -25.10
C LEU A 763 -18.22 5.31 -26.41
N ALA A 764 -18.86 5.07 -27.54
CA ALA A 764 -18.24 5.26 -28.86
C ALA A 764 -18.06 6.74 -29.19
N GLU A 765 -16.92 7.12 -29.78
CA GLU A 765 -16.73 8.43 -30.40
C GLU A 765 -17.64 8.58 -31.63
N ASP A 766 -18.10 9.82 -31.88
CA ASP A 766 -18.67 10.15 -33.16
C ASP A 766 -17.58 10.04 -34.22
N ARG A 767 -17.70 9.09 -35.16
CA ARG A 767 -16.82 9.11 -36.33
C ARG A 767 -17.17 10.37 -37.13
N PRO A 768 -16.21 11.23 -37.45
CA PRO A 768 -16.49 12.25 -38.44
C PRO A 768 -16.94 11.55 -39.72
N GLN A 769 -18.13 11.94 -40.22
CA GLN A 769 -18.68 11.46 -41.47
C GLN A 769 -17.76 11.82 -42.64
#